data_6aadfa3861f1905f89050544eaf21968
#
_entry.id   6aadfa3861f1905f89050544eaf21968
#
_cell.length_a   1.000
_cell.length_b   1.000
_cell.length_c   1.000
_cell.angle_alpha   90.00
_cell.angle_beta   90.00
_cell.angle_gamma   90.00
#
_symmetry.space_group_name_H-M   'P 1'
#
loop_
_entity.id
_entity.type
_entity.pdbx_description
1 polymer ?
#
loop_
_entity_poly.entity_id
_entity_poly.type
_entity_poly.pdbx_seq_one_letter_code
_entity_poly.pdbx_strand_id
1 'polypeptide(L)'
;MESGAFAHYEKAIEMSSWVKSGEARCAKSGHPFEDCLIELEWVNNQGTGPDSGTLTVLNSDGITTKMQFSLSEITCIMCCSEPGSPRLAIHAPRLPPGSSPLKLQFSGDTDLEDWISHLTSVCCQINEVQGRPSARSVWITSGMGDVFVFDPINLESAQWEEAAKSYRQRIDLTATETPYLTALHNGMLIGSRLEISGFIYDDADQVRFDLQGHPTVRLRHKLETQRNIPLHINPRFNENLTVFNSMAASAWSEDEIRDKLVTFAPGAEFKLEIYSDTDGFRVQVNGKEHPKFHYRSGLAPDTVCSLYSSGRVKILQIVYDSPRIIIPLRDVYWRQIGGHMKRVVSSKAGVVWGIGYDNTAWVYSGGWGGAFLKGLETSSQGINVMTDTQNYYIYENQRWNPLSGFSSTGLPTDRHMWSDVTGKHKRSKEHAKLLSMHWQWISDWMVDFHNPGGVDRDGWQYAVDFPASYHAKKQFTDYVRRRRWYRKCRLTTSGPWQEIGNTKVVDVALQPDSDDADCTITVWAIAANGDVLYRRGVSQSQPAGTGWEHVPCDQPLTSISIYDNKVWTVGKNGSAFLRCGITVDNPLGSKWQLIEPPGGVSFKQISAGKCGIWALDTVGRLSVRKEINGTFPEGSHWQLLPNVLNDPPHYEGNSGFKNVSVSEHVFAVSQSGYVCKRSGITPLNPAGTGWILGIQVRNSSYVLRLNLFSV
;
A
#
# COMPACT_ATOMS: atom_id res chain seq x y z
N MET A 1 42.07 -11.85 -0.67
CA MET A 1 41.63 -10.64 -1.37
C MET A 1 40.23 -10.23 -0.85
N GLU A 2 40.08 -10.14 0.47
CA GLU A 2 38.83 -9.83 1.15
C GLU A 2 38.86 -8.52 1.96
N SER A 3 39.92 -7.73 1.83
CA SER A 3 40.12 -6.52 2.63
C SER A 3 39.80 -5.19 1.91
N GLY A 4 39.42 -5.24 0.64
CA GLY A 4 39.24 -4.01 -0.16
C GLY A 4 37.92 -3.30 0.00
N ALA A 5 36.83 -4.03 0.20
CA ALA A 5 35.50 -3.43 0.32
C ALA A 5 35.21 -2.85 1.72
N PHE A 6 35.75 -3.50 2.78
CA PHE A 6 35.66 -3.00 4.14
C PHE A 6 36.50 -1.75 4.40
N ALA A 7 37.66 -1.65 3.77
CA ALA A 7 38.54 -0.49 3.92
C ALA A 7 37.96 0.82 3.32
N HIS A 8 37.06 0.71 2.33
CA HIS A 8 36.37 1.88 1.81
C HIS A 8 35.25 2.37 2.73
N TYR A 9 34.61 1.46 3.49
CA TYR A 9 33.55 1.82 4.45
C TYR A 9 34.12 2.46 5.72
N GLU A 10 35.21 1.94 6.27
CA GLU A 10 35.87 2.55 7.45
C GLU A 10 36.45 3.95 7.13
N LYS A 11 36.90 4.19 5.89
CA LYS A 11 37.38 5.53 5.47
C LYS A 11 36.23 6.55 5.31
N ALA A 12 35.01 6.11 4.99
CA ALA A 12 33.86 7.02 4.85
C ALA A 12 33.37 7.56 6.21
N ILE A 13 33.66 6.86 7.31
CA ILE A 13 33.27 7.25 8.67
C ILE A 13 34.17 8.38 9.23
N GLU A 14 35.40 8.53 8.74
CA GLU A 14 36.31 9.59 9.12
C GLU A 14 36.16 10.90 8.31
N MET A 15 35.35 10.92 7.26
CA MET A 15 35.16 12.12 6.43
C MET A 15 34.07 13.02 7.01
N SER A 16 34.39 14.29 7.21
CA SER A 16 33.45 15.32 7.68
C SER A 16 32.38 15.70 6.64
N SER A 17 32.63 15.39 5.37
CA SER A 17 31.68 15.58 4.26
C SER A 17 32.10 14.79 3.04
N TRP A 18 31.15 14.40 2.19
CA TRP A 18 31.41 13.83 0.89
C TRP A 18 30.29 14.17 -0.10
N VAL A 19 30.62 14.12 -1.39
CA VAL A 19 29.66 14.35 -2.48
C VAL A 19 29.75 13.17 -3.45
N LYS A 20 28.57 12.67 -3.86
CA LYS A 20 28.41 11.69 -4.93
C LYS A 20 27.62 12.32 -6.06
N SER A 21 28.17 12.30 -7.26
CA SER A 21 27.49 12.77 -8.47
C SER A 21 27.34 11.65 -9.50
N GLY A 22 26.37 11.75 -10.37
CA GLY A 22 26.16 10.79 -11.45
C GLY A 22 25.05 11.21 -12.42
N GLU A 23 25.09 10.58 -13.60
CA GLU A 23 24.09 10.80 -14.64
C GLU A 23 22.83 9.96 -14.36
N ALA A 24 21.68 10.54 -14.62
CA ALA A 24 20.39 9.88 -14.54
C ALA A 24 19.39 10.55 -15.48
N ARG A 25 18.22 9.97 -15.62
CA ARG A 25 17.06 10.63 -16.22
C ARG A 25 16.02 10.85 -15.14
N CYS A 26 15.48 12.06 -15.04
CA CYS A 26 14.48 12.40 -14.05
C CYS A 26 13.12 12.65 -14.69
N ALA A 27 12.06 12.28 -13.98
CA ALA A 27 10.68 12.61 -14.35
C ALA A 27 9.88 13.05 -13.13
N LYS A 28 9.05 14.07 -13.32
CA LYS A 28 7.94 14.38 -12.42
C LYS A 28 6.77 13.45 -12.71
N SER A 29 5.82 13.35 -11.78
CA SER A 29 4.64 12.51 -11.97
C SER A 29 3.88 12.90 -13.24
N GLY A 30 3.69 11.94 -14.15
CA GLY A 30 2.96 12.16 -15.41
C GLY A 30 3.77 12.79 -16.55
N HIS A 31 5.05 13.11 -16.36
CA HIS A 31 5.92 13.69 -17.38
C HIS A 31 6.92 12.66 -17.94
N PRO A 32 7.43 12.86 -19.17
CA PRO A 32 8.49 12.03 -19.73
C PRO A 32 9.80 12.20 -18.95
N PHE A 33 10.68 11.20 -19.08
CA PHE A 33 12.01 11.25 -18.49
C PHE A 33 12.94 12.17 -19.31
N GLU A 34 13.62 13.07 -18.61
CA GLU A 34 14.62 13.99 -19.17
C GLU A 34 15.99 13.69 -18.56
N ASP A 35 17.05 13.89 -19.34
CA ASP A 35 18.41 13.70 -18.86
C ASP A 35 18.74 14.75 -17.79
N CYS A 36 19.45 14.31 -16.76
CA CYS A 36 19.86 15.14 -15.64
C CYS A 36 21.14 14.62 -14.99
N LEU A 37 21.79 15.48 -14.23
CA LEU A 37 22.80 15.11 -13.25
C LEU A 37 22.19 15.10 -11.87
N ILE A 38 22.58 14.16 -11.03
CA ILE A 38 22.16 14.10 -9.63
C ILE A 38 23.39 14.18 -8.74
N GLU A 39 23.29 14.96 -7.68
CA GLU A 39 24.32 15.15 -6.68
C GLU A 39 23.75 14.91 -5.28
N LEU A 40 24.43 14.03 -4.55
CA LEU A 40 24.13 13.72 -3.16
C LEU A 40 25.26 14.26 -2.32
N GLU A 41 24.98 15.25 -1.49
CA GLU A 41 25.90 15.81 -0.53
C GLU A 41 25.51 15.38 0.88
N TRP A 42 26.51 15.00 1.68
CA TRP A 42 26.33 14.66 3.07
C TRP A 42 27.40 15.33 3.92
N VAL A 43 26.97 15.90 5.05
CA VAL A 43 27.85 16.61 5.99
C VAL A 43 27.61 16.01 7.39
N ASN A 44 28.68 15.51 7.98
CA ASN A 44 28.71 15.05 9.36
C ASN A 44 29.09 16.23 10.28
N ASN A 45 28.17 16.64 11.14
CA ASN A 45 28.39 17.76 12.05
C ASN A 45 29.17 17.38 13.32
N GLN A 46 29.82 16.21 13.36
CA GLN A 46 30.74 15.77 14.44
C GLN A 46 30.23 16.02 15.88
N GLY A 47 28.94 15.85 16.11
CA GLY A 47 28.31 16.03 17.43
C GLY A 47 27.97 17.48 17.81
N THR A 48 28.22 18.46 16.93
CA THR A 48 27.82 19.88 17.13
C THR A 48 26.36 20.14 16.70
N GLY A 49 25.73 19.17 16.04
CA GLY A 49 24.35 19.21 15.55
C GLY A 49 24.01 17.92 14.80
N PRO A 50 22.76 17.77 14.33
CA PRO A 50 22.38 16.66 13.50
C PRO A 50 23.14 16.68 12.17
N ASP A 51 23.47 15.49 11.65
CA ASP A 51 24.01 15.36 10.31
C ASP A 51 23.02 15.94 9.29
N SER A 52 23.55 16.55 8.26
CA SER A 52 22.76 17.18 7.20
C SER A 52 23.17 16.66 5.84
N GLY A 53 22.30 16.82 4.87
CA GLY A 53 22.62 16.47 3.50
C GLY A 53 21.55 16.93 2.53
N THR A 54 21.94 17.04 1.28
CA THR A 54 21.04 17.47 0.20
C THR A 54 21.11 16.53 -0.99
N LEU A 55 19.97 16.37 -1.65
CA LEU A 55 19.91 15.79 -2.98
C LEU A 55 19.57 16.89 -3.98
N THR A 56 20.45 17.11 -4.93
CA THR A 56 20.30 18.11 -5.99
C THR A 56 20.12 17.42 -7.33
N VAL A 57 19.12 17.83 -8.09
CA VAL A 57 18.91 17.43 -9.49
C VAL A 57 19.23 18.63 -10.36
N LEU A 58 20.23 18.48 -11.22
CA LEU A 58 20.69 19.49 -12.16
C LEU A 58 20.18 19.19 -13.57
N ASN A 59 20.12 20.21 -14.41
CA ASN A 59 19.97 19.99 -15.84
C ASN A 59 21.18 19.22 -16.41
N SER A 60 21.06 18.73 -17.63
CA SER A 60 22.16 18.09 -18.35
C SER A 60 23.40 18.98 -18.57
N ASP A 61 23.28 20.30 -18.36
CA ASP A 61 24.38 21.25 -18.36
C ASP A 61 25.26 21.16 -17.10
N GLY A 62 24.80 20.48 -16.06
CA GLY A 62 25.49 20.33 -14.78
C GLY A 62 25.59 21.61 -13.95
N ILE A 63 24.90 22.68 -14.35
CA ILE A 63 25.00 24.01 -13.70
C ILE A 63 23.65 24.47 -13.15
N THR A 64 22.61 24.27 -13.92
CA THR A 64 21.27 24.79 -13.58
C THR A 64 20.52 23.79 -12.72
N THR A 65 20.17 24.19 -11.49
CA THR A 65 19.41 23.38 -10.55
C THR A 65 17.94 23.24 -10.99
N LYS A 66 17.50 22.04 -11.28
CA LYS A 66 16.08 21.69 -11.49
C LYS A 66 15.35 21.56 -10.18
N MET A 67 15.97 20.98 -9.17
CA MET A 67 15.36 20.64 -7.89
C MET A 67 16.44 20.38 -6.84
N GLN A 68 16.20 20.83 -5.63
CA GLN A 68 17.05 20.54 -4.47
C GLN A 68 16.18 20.38 -3.23
N PHE A 69 16.49 19.38 -2.41
CA PHE A 69 15.80 19.14 -1.14
C PHE A 69 16.70 18.46 -0.13
N SER A 70 16.39 18.67 1.15
CA SER A 70 17.12 18.07 2.25
C SER A 70 16.85 16.57 2.31
N LEU A 71 17.86 15.79 2.64
CA LEU A 71 17.73 14.35 2.85
C LEU A 71 16.84 14.01 4.06
N SER A 72 16.71 14.94 5.03
CA SER A 72 15.78 14.80 6.14
C SER A 72 14.31 14.84 5.72
N GLU A 73 14.02 15.38 4.52
CA GLU A 73 12.66 15.45 3.96
C GLU A 73 12.28 14.17 3.20
N ILE A 74 13.24 13.32 2.88
CA ILE A 74 12.96 12.06 2.20
C ILE A 74 12.27 11.12 3.17
N THR A 75 11.04 10.76 2.85
CA THR A 75 10.21 9.87 3.67
C THR A 75 10.20 8.44 3.19
N CYS A 76 10.44 8.22 1.89
CA CYS A 76 10.47 6.90 1.31
C CYS A 76 11.32 6.88 0.03
N ILE A 77 12.08 5.82 -0.12
CA ILE A 77 12.85 5.51 -1.33
C ILE A 77 12.38 4.15 -1.82
N MET A 78 11.83 4.10 -3.03
CA MET A 78 11.23 2.90 -3.59
C MET A 78 11.87 2.53 -4.91
N CYS A 79 12.30 1.28 -5.05
CA CYS A 79 12.67 0.73 -6.34
C CYS A 79 11.39 0.47 -7.16
N CYS A 80 11.27 1.13 -8.28
CA CYS A 80 10.12 1.00 -9.20
C CYS A 80 10.55 0.57 -10.60
N SER A 81 11.60 -0.26 -10.67
CA SER A 81 12.17 -0.75 -11.92
C SER A 81 11.20 -1.61 -12.72
N GLU A 82 11.14 -1.36 -14.02
CA GLU A 82 10.55 -2.24 -15.01
C GLU A 82 11.65 -3.06 -15.70
N PRO A 83 11.35 -4.19 -16.34
CA PRO A 83 12.37 -4.96 -17.07
C PRO A 83 13.13 -4.07 -18.07
N GLY A 84 14.45 -3.98 -17.91
CA GLY A 84 15.33 -3.14 -18.75
C GLY A 84 15.26 -1.63 -18.48
N SER A 85 14.60 -1.22 -17.40
CA SER A 85 14.47 0.19 -17.02
C SER A 85 14.62 0.35 -15.50
N PRO A 86 15.87 0.40 -14.99
CA PRO A 86 16.15 0.55 -13.57
C PRO A 86 15.71 1.93 -13.08
N ARG A 87 14.76 1.97 -12.15
CA ARG A 87 14.13 3.20 -11.65
C ARG A 87 14.00 3.24 -10.14
N LEU A 88 14.12 4.46 -9.62
CA LEU A 88 13.94 4.80 -8.21
C LEU A 88 12.89 5.90 -8.10
N ALA A 89 11.99 5.76 -7.14
CA ALA A 89 11.04 6.80 -6.75
C ALA A 89 11.41 7.35 -5.37
N ILE A 90 11.60 8.65 -5.26
CA ILE A 90 11.91 9.35 -4.02
C ILE A 90 10.69 10.17 -3.62
N HIS A 91 10.18 9.94 -2.43
CA HIS A 91 9.06 10.65 -1.85
C HIS A 91 9.56 11.64 -0.81
N ALA A 92 9.18 12.90 -0.95
CA ALA A 92 9.44 13.97 0.00
C ALA A 92 8.23 14.92 0.05
N PRO A 93 7.73 15.32 1.26
CA PRO A 93 6.52 16.12 1.41
C PRO A 93 6.60 17.51 0.79
N ARG A 94 7.80 18.12 0.83
CA ARG A 94 8.03 19.48 0.35
C ARG A 94 8.33 19.59 -1.14
N LEU A 95 8.32 18.47 -1.87
CA LEU A 95 8.41 18.56 -3.32
C LEU A 95 7.22 19.36 -3.85
N PRO A 96 7.43 20.22 -4.86
CA PRO A 96 6.34 21.01 -5.43
C PRO A 96 5.16 20.13 -5.84
N PRO A 97 3.92 20.61 -5.73
CA PRO A 97 2.75 19.86 -6.17
C PRO A 97 2.93 19.29 -7.58
N GLY A 98 2.67 17.99 -7.75
CA GLY A 98 2.91 17.27 -9.00
C GLY A 98 4.36 16.80 -9.23
N SER A 99 5.31 17.15 -8.36
CA SER A 99 6.71 16.71 -8.46
C SER A 99 7.01 15.45 -7.62
N SER A 100 6.13 15.07 -6.71
CA SER A 100 6.27 13.85 -5.91
C SER A 100 5.48 12.68 -6.52
N PRO A 101 6.03 11.45 -6.59
CA PRO A 101 7.44 11.18 -6.32
C PRO A 101 8.37 11.65 -7.44
N LEU A 102 9.56 12.08 -7.08
CA LEU A 102 10.65 12.24 -8.03
C LEU A 102 11.07 10.85 -8.52
N LYS A 103 10.98 10.62 -9.82
CA LYS A 103 11.44 9.37 -10.43
C LYS A 103 12.79 9.57 -11.09
N LEU A 104 13.74 8.71 -10.74
CA LEU A 104 15.07 8.66 -11.36
C LEU A 104 15.21 7.34 -12.13
N GLN A 105 15.71 7.40 -13.34
CA GLN A 105 16.04 6.25 -14.16
C GLN A 105 17.54 6.23 -14.39
N PHE A 106 18.16 5.08 -14.17
CA PHE A 106 19.60 4.87 -14.27
C PHE A 106 19.98 4.12 -15.55
N SER A 107 21.24 4.16 -15.92
CA SER A 107 21.78 3.49 -17.10
C SER A 107 21.76 1.96 -16.95
N GLY A 108 21.92 1.46 -15.73
CA GLY A 108 21.96 0.04 -15.42
C GLY A 108 21.57 -0.27 -13.98
N ASP A 109 21.41 -1.56 -13.73
CA ASP A 109 21.03 -2.06 -12.41
C ASP A 109 22.10 -1.83 -11.35
N THR A 110 23.38 -1.88 -11.74
CA THR A 110 24.51 -1.61 -10.84
C THR A 110 24.51 -0.16 -10.35
N ASP A 111 24.24 0.79 -11.24
CA ASP A 111 24.13 2.20 -10.87
C ASP A 111 22.97 2.44 -9.93
N LEU A 112 21.82 1.82 -10.23
CA LEU A 112 20.65 1.91 -9.34
C LEU A 112 20.96 1.37 -7.94
N GLU A 113 21.60 0.21 -7.83
CA GLU A 113 21.94 -0.41 -6.54
C GLU A 113 22.92 0.47 -5.74
N ASP A 114 23.90 1.04 -6.42
CA ASP A 114 24.86 1.94 -5.81
C ASP A 114 24.18 3.23 -5.28
N TRP A 115 23.30 3.83 -6.06
CA TRP A 115 22.54 5.00 -5.64
C TRP A 115 21.57 4.71 -4.49
N ILE A 116 20.86 3.59 -4.54
CA ILE A 116 20.00 3.14 -3.44
C ILE A 116 20.81 2.99 -2.15
N SER A 117 21.95 2.34 -2.22
CA SER A 117 22.81 2.12 -1.06
C SER A 117 23.23 3.43 -0.40
N HIS A 118 23.73 4.38 -1.19
CA HIS A 118 24.19 5.68 -0.67
C HIS A 118 23.04 6.52 -0.11
N LEU A 119 21.96 6.70 -0.89
CA LEU A 119 20.79 7.47 -0.44
C LEU A 119 20.21 6.91 0.84
N THR A 120 20.03 5.60 0.91
CA THR A 120 19.40 5.00 2.09
C THR A 120 20.31 5.06 3.31
N SER A 121 21.60 4.85 3.14
CA SER A 121 22.57 4.99 4.23
C SER A 121 22.51 6.36 4.86
N VAL A 122 22.56 7.40 4.03
CA VAL A 122 22.57 8.78 4.52
C VAL A 122 21.21 9.17 5.10
N CYS A 123 20.12 8.81 4.44
CA CYS A 123 18.78 9.09 4.98
C CYS A 123 18.55 8.39 6.33
N CYS A 124 19.04 7.16 6.51
CA CYS A 124 18.96 6.48 7.79
C CYS A 124 19.74 7.20 8.88
N GLN A 125 20.95 7.65 8.61
CA GLN A 125 21.79 8.40 9.58
C GLN A 125 21.12 9.71 10.02
N ILE A 126 20.64 10.50 9.06
CA ILE A 126 19.96 11.77 9.34
C ILE A 126 18.66 11.55 10.13
N ASN A 127 17.90 10.50 9.81
CA ASN A 127 16.61 10.22 10.44
C ASN A 127 16.73 9.53 11.81
N GLU A 128 17.88 9.03 12.21
CA GLU A 128 18.09 8.42 13.53
C GLU A 128 17.72 9.38 14.68
N VAL A 129 17.91 10.66 14.47
CA VAL A 129 17.65 11.72 15.48
C VAL A 129 16.16 12.07 15.60
N GLN A 130 15.29 11.62 14.69
CA GLN A 130 13.88 12.06 14.61
C GLN A 130 12.90 11.34 15.55
N GLY A 131 13.38 10.41 16.41
CA GLY A 131 12.54 9.78 17.42
C GLY A 131 11.66 8.64 16.91
N ARG A 132 10.55 8.40 17.61
CA ARG A 132 9.61 7.30 17.31
C ARG A 132 8.43 7.81 16.49
N PRO A 133 7.84 6.98 15.61
CA PRO A 133 6.52 7.26 15.04
C PRO A 133 5.48 7.41 16.15
N SER A 134 4.49 8.26 15.91
CA SER A 134 3.41 8.44 16.88
C SER A 134 2.54 7.18 17.03
N ALA A 135 1.79 7.11 18.12
CA ALA A 135 0.81 6.05 18.34
C ALA A 135 -0.29 6.00 17.25
N ARG A 136 -0.46 7.10 16.50
CA ARG A 136 -1.44 7.25 15.42
C ARG A 136 -0.90 6.88 14.06
N SER A 137 0.32 6.38 13.98
CA SER A 137 0.95 6.04 12.71
C SER A 137 0.35 4.78 12.08
N VAL A 138 0.40 4.76 10.75
CA VAL A 138 -0.06 3.64 9.94
C VAL A 138 1.15 2.83 9.47
N TRP A 139 1.14 1.54 9.72
CA TRP A 139 2.23 0.63 9.39
C TRP A 139 1.87 -0.31 8.26
N ILE A 140 2.80 -0.50 7.33
CA ILE A 140 2.66 -1.50 6.25
C ILE A 140 3.96 -2.29 6.06
N THR A 141 3.82 -3.47 5.50
CA THR A 141 4.94 -4.27 5.02
C THR A 141 4.81 -4.53 3.52
N SER A 142 5.93 -4.44 2.80
CA SER A 142 6.00 -4.89 1.42
C SER A 142 5.99 -6.42 1.34
N GLY A 143 5.75 -6.99 0.17
CA GLY A 143 5.90 -8.43 -0.04
C GLY A 143 7.33 -8.93 0.08
N MET A 144 8.29 -8.00 0.06
CA MET A 144 9.72 -8.27 0.25
C MET A 144 10.16 -8.11 1.70
N GLY A 145 9.24 -7.70 2.59
CA GLY A 145 9.49 -7.55 4.01
C GLY A 145 9.91 -6.15 4.46
N ASP A 146 10.02 -5.20 3.55
CA ASP A 146 10.32 -3.81 3.93
C ASP A 146 9.17 -3.24 4.75
N VAL A 147 9.51 -2.50 5.79
CA VAL A 147 8.54 -1.88 6.69
C VAL A 147 8.45 -0.40 6.40
N PHE A 148 7.24 0.10 6.25
CA PHE A 148 6.97 1.52 6.05
C PHE A 148 5.97 2.02 7.06
N VAL A 149 6.11 3.28 7.43
CA VAL A 149 5.20 3.97 8.32
C VAL A 149 4.79 5.31 7.75
N PHE A 150 3.52 5.62 7.87
CA PHE A 150 3.01 6.96 7.72
C PHE A 150 2.70 7.52 9.10
N ASP A 151 3.39 8.62 9.45
CA ASP A 151 3.18 9.31 10.71
C ASP A 151 2.83 10.78 10.45
N PRO A 152 1.57 11.15 10.60
CA PRO A 152 1.11 12.51 10.34
C PRO A 152 1.69 13.56 11.28
N ILE A 153 2.18 13.18 12.46
CA ILE A 153 2.69 14.13 13.47
C ILE A 153 4.12 14.58 13.16
N ASN A 154 4.91 13.73 12.51
CA ASN A 154 6.30 14.04 12.14
C ASN A 154 6.44 14.90 10.88
N LEU A 155 5.36 15.17 10.18
CA LEU A 155 5.31 16.24 9.21
C LEU A 155 5.17 17.53 10.00
N GLU A 156 6.20 18.39 9.98
CA GLU A 156 6.33 19.61 10.81
C GLU A 156 4.99 20.28 11.17
N SER A 157 4.71 20.34 12.45
CA SER A 157 3.43 20.75 13.04
C SER A 157 2.88 22.09 12.53
N ALA A 158 3.75 23.03 12.20
CA ALA A 158 3.35 24.34 11.70
C ALA A 158 2.70 24.32 10.30
N GLN A 159 3.13 23.44 9.42
CA GLN A 159 2.54 23.30 8.08
C GLN A 159 1.25 22.48 8.09
N TRP A 160 1.09 21.59 9.07
CA TRP A 160 -0.15 20.84 9.26
C TRP A 160 -1.26 21.68 9.86
N GLU A 161 -0.97 22.59 10.78
CA GLU A 161 -1.98 23.50 11.32
C GLU A 161 -2.51 24.45 10.26
N GLU A 162 -1.67 24.90 9.33
CA GLU A 162 -2.10 25.76 8.23
C GLU A 162 -2.77 24.96 7.12
N ALA A 163 -2.25 23.79 6.79
CA ALA A 163 -2.89 22.83 5.90
C ALA A 163 -4.14 22.19 6.54
N ALA A 164 -4.24 22.08 7.89
CA ALA A 164 -5.39 21.54 8.59
C ALA A 164 -6.64 22.43 8.52
N LYS A 165 -6.53 23.66 8.06
CA LYS A 165 -7.65 24.59 7.92
C LYS A 165 -8.38 24.48 6.59
N SER A 166 -7.70 24.09 5.52
CA SER A 166 -8.33 23.89 4.20
C SER A 166 -7.47 23.02 3.29
N TYR A 167 -8.10 22.08 2.61
CA TYR A 167 -7.46 21.31 1.54
C TYR A 167 -7.78 21.97 0.20
N ARG A 168 -6.75 22.29 -0.58
CA ARG A 168 -6.91 22.87 -1.90
C ARG A 168 -6.19 22.03 -2.94
N GLN A 169 -6.95 21.56 -3.92
CA GLN A 169 -6.43 20.87 -5.09
C GLN A 169 -6.66 21.74 -6.33
N ARG A 170 -5.60 22.01 -7.07
CA ARG A 170 -5.68 22.70 -8.37
C ARG A 170 -5.18 21.77 -9.47
N ILE A 171 -5.97 21.64 -10.51
CA ILE A 171 -5.66 20.86 -11.70
C ILE A 171 -5.75 21.78 -12.89
N ASP A 172 -4.60 22.12 -13.49
CA ASP A 172 -4.52 22.88 -14.73
C ASP A 172 -4.44 21.90 -15.90
N LEU A 173 -5.38 22.01 -16.84
CA LEU A 173 -5.53 21.10 -17.97
C LEU A 173 -5.19 21.83 -19.27
N THR A 174 -4.11 21.44 -19.92
CA THR A 174 -3.65 22.10 -21.18
C THR A 174 -4.43 21.68 -22.42
N ALA A 175 -4.96 20.46 -22.45
CA ALA A 175 -5.89 19.97 -23.48
C ALA A 175 -6.58 18.72 -22.92
N THR A 176 -7.87 18.81 -22.66
CA THR A 176 -8.61 17.65 -22.14
C THR A 176 -9.78 17.37 -23.03
N GLU A 177 -9.74 16.21 -23.67
CA GLU A 177 -10.89 15.67 -24.38
C GLU A 177 -11.89 15.12 -23.37
N THR A 178 -13.16 15.29 -23.66
CA THR A 178 -14.24 14.67 -22.90
C THR A 178 -14.57 13.29 -23.49
N PRO A 179 -15.00 12.32 -22.68
CA PRO A 179 -15.37 12.43 -21.28
C PRO A 179 -14.17 12.51 -20.34
N TYR A 180 -14.26 13.38 -19.33
CA TYR A 180 -13.23 13.59 -18.32
C TYR A 180 -13.71 13.17 -16.93
N LEU A 181 -12.85 12.49 -16.18
CA LEU A 181 -13.12 12.03 -14.82
C LEU A 181 -11.93 12.36 -13.91
N THR A 182 -12.21 13.00 -12.79
CA THR A 182 -11.21 13.25 -11.73
C THR A 182 -11.75 12.91 -10.35
N ALA A 183 -10.87 12.41 -9.47
CA ALA A 183 -11.24 12.11 -8.09
C ALA A 183 -11.35 13.38 -7.24
N LEU A 184 -12.36 13.44 -6.37
CA LEU A 184 -12.51 14.42 -5.30
C LEU A 184 -12.28 13.71 -3.96
N HIS A 185 -11.07 13.83 -3.44
CA HIS A 185 -10.59 12.94 -2.36
C HIS A 185 -11.32 13.09 -1.03
N ASN A 186 -11.90 14.25 -0.77
CA ASN A 186 -12.64 14.51 0.48
C ASN A 186 -14.16 14.42 0.31
N GLY A 187 -14.66 14.06 -0.84
CA GLY A 187 -16.06 14.28 -1.13
C GLY A 187 -16.43 15.77 -1.12
N MET A 188 -17.68 16.09 -1.25
CA MET A 188 -18.16 17.47 -1.13
C MET A 188 -18.66 17.73 0.30
N LEU A 189 -17.76 17.62 1.30
CA LEU A 189 -18.12 17.91 2.70
C LEU A 189 -18.75 19.30 2.83
N ILE A 190 -19.65 19.47 3.81
CA ILE A 190 -20.26 20.78 4.09
C ILE A 190 -19.16 21.84 4.27
N GLY A 191 -19.28 22.94 3.51
CA GLY A 191 -18.28 23.99 3.41
C GLY A 191 -17.26 23.79 2.27
N SER A 192 -17.34 22.72 1.50
CA SER A 192 -16.51 22.53 0.30
C SER A 192 -16.94 23.42 -0.85
N ARG A 193 -15.98 23.80 -1.70
CA ARG A 193 -16.17 24.53 -2.94
C ARG A 193 -15.45 23.81 -4.07
N LEU A 194 -16.14 23.58 -5.17
CA LEU A 194 -15.58 23.08 -6.41
C LEU A 194 -15.78 24.12 -7.50
N GLU A 195 -14.70 24.58 -8.11
CA GLU A 195 -14.69 25.52 -9.23
C GLU A 195 -14.19 24.81 -10.48
N ILE A 196 -14.92 24.93 -11.59
CA ILE A 196 -14.58 24.35 -12.88
C ILE A 196 -14.61 25.48 -13.91
N SER A 197 -13.48 25.73 -14.55
CA SER A 197 -13.38 26.70 -15.64
C SER A 197 -13.09 26.00 -16.95
N GLY A 198 -13.72 26.45 -18.01
CA GLY A 198 -13.59 25.82 -19.31
C GLY A 198 -14.23 26.62 -20.45
N PHE A 199 -14.30 25.96 -21.60
CA PHE A 199 -14.90 26.49 -22.83
C PHE A 199 -15.87 25.48 -23.42
N ILE A 200 -17.05 25.94 -23.84
CA ILE A 200 -18.07 25.13 -24.51
C ILE A 200 -17.94 25.36 -26.02
N TYR A 201 -17.81 24.30 -26.81
CA TYR A 201 -17.70 24.43 -28.25
C TYR A 201 -18.99 24.92 -28.88
N ASP A 202 -18.87 25.62 -30.03
CA ASP A 202 -20.01 26.23 -30.76
C ASP A 202 -21.07 25.21 -31.20
N ASP A 203 -20.64 23.98 -31.46
CA ASP A 203 -21.48 22.88 -31.94
C ASP A 203 -22.03 22.00 -30.77
N ALA A 204 -22.00 22.50 -29.55
CA ALA A 204 -22.48 21.76 -28.40
C ALA A 204 -24.01 21.76 -28.33
N ASP A 205 -24.65 20.59 -28.33
CA ASP A 205 -26.07 20.42 -28.03
C ASP A 205 -26.35 20.45 -26.52
N GLN A 206 -25.46 19.84 -25.75
CA GLN A 206 -25.50 19.77 -24.30
C GLN A 206 -24.13 19.47 -23.74
N VAL A 207 -23.94 19.82 -22.48
CA VAL A 207 -22.79 19.39 -21.67
C VAL A 207 -23.26 18.80 -20.33
N ARG A 208 -22.39 18.11 -19.67
CA ARG A 208 -22.75 17.39 -18.45
C ARG A 208 -21.65 17.48 -17.43
N PHE A 209 -22.02 17.82 -16.20
CA PHE A 209 -21.17 17.79 -15.02
C PHE A 209 -21.86 16.98 -13.92
N ASP A 210 -21.25 15.88 -13.50
CA ASP A 210 -21.77 15.00 -12.46
C ASP A 210 -20.82 14.97 -11.27
N LEU A 211 -21.33 15.23 -10.10
CA LEU A 211 -20.71 14.77 -8.88
C LEU A 211 -21.12 13.32 -8.67
N GLN A 212 -20.20 12.40 -8.90
CA GLN A 212 -20.46 10.97 -8.77
C GLN A 212 -20.15 10.51 -7.36
N GLY A 213 -21.07 9.76 -6.79
CA GLY A 213 -20.89 9.03 -5.54
C GLY A 213 -20.33 7.63 -5.76
N HIS A 214 -19.96 6.96 -4.68
CA HIS A 214 -19.56 5.56 -4.74
C HIS A 214 -20.72 4.72 -5.28
N PRO A 215 -20.47 3.88 -6.30
CA PRO A 215 -21.53 3.01 -6.79
C PRO A 215 -21.94 2.00 -5.73
N THR A 216 -23.21 1.72 -5.67
CA THR A 216 -23.78 0.66 -4.83
C THR A 216 -23.75 -0.64 -5.59
N VAL A 217 -23.33 -1.72 -4.96
CA VAL A 217 -23.34 -3.04 -5.58
C VAL A 217 -24.38 -3.90 -4.90
N ARG A 218 -25.32 -4.42 -5.67
CA ARG A 218 -26.33 -5.38 -5.20
C ARG A 218 -26.05 -6.77 -5.74
N LEU A 219 -26.08 -7.75 -4.86
CA LEU A 219 -26.15 -9.17 -5.20
C LEU A 219 -27.64 -9.52 -5.40
N ARG A 220 -28.09 -9.49 -6.65
CA ARG A 220 -29.18 -10.32 -7.12
C ARG A 220 -28.55 -11.45 -7.94
N HIS A 221 -29.15 -12.23 -8.70
CA HIS A 221 -28.56 -13.39 -9.43
C HIS A 221 -27.30 -13.08 -10.28
N LYS A 222 -26.97 -11.81 -10.50
CA LYS A 222 -25.72 -11.28 -11.07
C LYS A 222 -25.25 -10.09 -10.27
N LEU A 223 -23.94 -9.85 -10.27
CA LEU A 223 -23.31 -8.65 -9.71
C LEU A 223 -23.71 -7.43 -10.55
N GLU A 224 -24.56 -6.57 -10.04
CA GLU A 224 -24.97 -5.33 -10.69
C GLU A 224 -24.37 -4.14 -9.97
N THR A 225 -23.55 -3.38 -10.67
CA THR A 225 -23.00 -2.10 -10.19
C THR A 225 -24.01 -0.99 -10.47
N GLN A 226 -24.52 -0.39 -9.42
CA GLN A 226 -25.50 0.69 -9.52
C GLN A 226 -24.82 2.03 -9.30
N ARG A 227 -25.00 2.96 -10.24
CA ARG A 227 -24.43 4.31 -10.16
C ARG A 227 -25.19 5.18 -9.20
N ASN A 228 -24.45 6.03 -8.48
CA ASN A 228 -24.97 7.09 -7.64
C ASN A 228 -24.42 8.43 -8.11
N ILE A 229 -25.28 9.41 -8.34
CA ILE A 229 -24.92 10.78 -8.75
C ILE A 229 -25.64 11.74 -7.80
N PRO A 230 -24.99 12.21 -6.73
CA PRO A 230 -25.56 13.19 -5.81
C PRO A 230 -25.98 14.48 -6.47
N LEU A 231 -25.28 14.94 -7.49
CA LEU A 231 -25.63 16.14 -8.27
C LEU A 231 -25.29 15.94 -9.73
N HIS A 232 -26.26 16.12 -10.59
CA HIS A 232 -26.18 16.18 -12.05
C HIS A 232 -26.52 17.58 -12.53
N ILE A 233 -25.64 18.19 -13.32
CA ILE A 233 -25.84 19.51 -13.95
C ILE A 233 -25.72 19.30 -15.44
N ASN A 234 -26.79 19.57 -16.20
CA ASN A 234 -26.87 19.35 -17.63
C ASN A 234 -27.45 20.56 -18.36
N PRO A 235 -26.65 21.53 -18.77
CA PRO A 235 -27.05 22.56 -19.74
C PRO A 235 -27.43 21.92 -21.06
N ARG A 236 -28.69 22.20 -21.53
CA ARG A 236 -29.25 21.75 -22.79
C ARG A 236 -29.51 22.97 -23.66
N PHE A 237 -28.66 23.20 -24.63
CA PHE A 237 -28.68 24.46 -25.42
C PHE A 237 -29.86 24.54 -26.34
N ASN A 238 -30.30 23.42 -26.91
CA ASN A 238 -31.48 23.37 -27.79
C ASN A 238 -32.79 23.61 -27.01
N GLU A 239 -32.83 23.38 -25.72
CA GLU A 239 -33.99 23.61 -24.85
C GLU A 239 -33.90 24.95 -24.10
N ASN A 240 -32.76 25.67 -24.18
CA ASN A 240 -32.46 26.89 -23.44
C ASN A 240 -32.70 26.76 -21.92
N LEU A 241 -32.26 25.67 -21.33
CA LEU A 241 -32.38 25.42 -19.88
C LEU A 241 -31.21 24.59 -19.35
N THR A 242 -31.05 24.62 -18.03
CA THR A 242 -30.14 23.73 -17.31
C THR A 242 -30.94 22.78 -16.44
N VAL A 243 -30.66 21.48 -16.56
CA VAL A 243 -31.29 20.45 -15.79
C VAL A 243 -30.42 20.13 -14.58
N PHE A 244 -31.04 20.08 -13.40
CA PHE A 244 -30.44 19.55 -12.19
C PHE A 244 -31.20 18.31 -11.74
N ASN A 245 -30.47 17.24 -11.48
CA ASN A 245 -31.07 15.99 -11.03
C ASN A 245 -30.09 15.21 -10.15
N SER A 246 -30.51 14.05 -9.66
CA SER A 246 -29.66 13.07 -9.00
C SER A 246 -30.04 11.66 -9.42
N MET A 247 -29.12 10.73 -9.25
CA MET A 247 -29.31 9.32 -9.56
C MET A 247 -28.97 8.49 -8.33
N ALA A 248 -29.87 7.63 -7.89
CA ALA A 248 -29.64 6.65 -6.86
C ALA A 248 -29.83 5.25 -7.42
N ALA A 249 -28.86 4.36 -7.18
CA ALA A 249 -28.93 2.98 -7.63
C ALA A 249 -29.25 2.82 -9.16
N SER A 250 -28.67 3.66 -9.98
CA SER A 250 -28.84 3.76 -11.45
C SER A 250 -30.23 4.22 -11.92
N ALA A 251 -31.08 4.72 -11.02
CA ALA A 251 -32.36 5.31 -11.35
C ALA A 251 -32.34 6.83 -11.14
N TRP A 252 -32.73 7.58 -12.16
CA TRP A 252 -32.93 9.03 -12.03
C TRP A 252 -34.06 9.35 -11.08
N SER A 253 -33.93 10.44 -10.34
CA SER A 253 -35.04 10.94 -9.52
C SER A 253 -36.13 11.56 -10.40
N GLU A 254 -37.38 11.40 -9.96
CA GLU A 254 -38.55 12.03 -10.61
C GLU A 254 -38.57 13.55 -10.36
N ASP A 255 -37.94 14.05 -9.31
CA ASP A 255 -37.88 15.47 -8.93
C ASP A 255 -36.78 16.21 -9.70
N GLU A 256 -36.84 16.24 -11.02
CA GLU A 256 -35.93 16.99 -11.87
C GLU A 256 -36.20 18.48 -11.79
N ILE A 257 -35.17 19.30 -11.57
CA ILE A 257 -35.27 20.77 -11.60
C ILE A 257 -34.86 21.23 -13.00
N ARG A 258 -35.74 21.93 -13.68
CA ARG A 258 -35.50 22.56 -15.00
C ARG A 258 -35.41 24.07 -14.82
N ASP A 259 -34.20 24.60 -14.82
CA ASP A 259 -33.97 26.03 -14.67
C ASP A 259 -33.78 26.70 -16.06
N LYS A 260 -34.60 27.73 -16.33
CA LYS A 260 -34.53 28.53 -17.54
C LYS A 260 -33.50 29.63 -17.47
N LEU A 261 -32.76 29.76 -16.38
CA LEU A 261 -31.66 30.73 -16.27
C LEU A 261 -30.52 30.32 -17.22
N VAL A 262 -30.35 31.05 -18.29
CA VAL A 262 -29.29 30.81 -19.27
C VAL A 262 -27.96 31.38 -18.73
N THR A 263 -27.07 30.52 -18.30
CA THR A 263 -25.76 30.91 -17.77
C THR A 263 -24.61 30.29 -18.52
N PHE A 264 -24.86 29.21 -19.24
CA PHE A 264 -23.95 28.58 -20.19
C PHE A 264 -24.32 28.94 -21.59
N ALA A 265 -23.34 29.09 -22.48
CA ALA A 265 -23.58 29.34 -23.89
C ALA A 265 -22.57 28.59 -24.77
N PRO A 266 -22.98 28.01 -25.92
CA PRO A 266 -22.05 27.51 -26.91
C PRO A 266 -21.10 28.63 -27.39
N GLY A 267 -19.85 28.28 -27.70
CA GLY A 267 -18.84 29.25 -28.12
C GLY A 267 -18.28 30.14 -27.02
N ALA A 268 -18.61 29.89 -25.76
CA ALA A 268 -18.24 30.76 -24.65
C ALA A 268 -17.44 30.04 -23.55
N GLU A 269 -16.63 30.84 -22.88
CA GLU A 269 -16.01 30.41 -21.63
C GLU A 269 -17.04 30.35 -20.50
N PHE A 270 -16.83 29.47 -19.55
CA PHE A 270 -17.64 29.35 -18.35
C PHE A 270 -16.81 29.18 -17.10
N LYS A 271 -17.38 29.62 -15.98
CA LYS A 271 -16.91 29.37 -14.64
C LYS A 271 -18.08 28.78 -13.83
N LEU A 272 -18.04 27.49 -13.57
CA LEU A 272 -19.02 26.78 -12.74
C LEU A 272 -18.46 26.63 -11.31
N GLU A 273 -19.22 27.08 -10.34
CA GLU A 273 -18.88 26.96 -8.93
C GLU A 273 -19.98 26.18 -8.20
N ILE A 274 -19.58 25.16 -7.46
CA ILE A 274 -20.47 24.29 -6.69
C ILE A 274 -20.03 24.36 -5.23
N TYR A 275 -20.94 24.78 -4.38
CA TYR A 275 -20.74 24.86 -2.93
C TYR A 275 -21.60 23.81 -2.24
N SER A 276 -21.05 23.18 -1.22
CA SER A 276 -21.77 22.24 -0.37
C SER A 276 -22.19 22.97 0.92
N ASP A 277 -23.46 23.36 0.99
CA ASP A 277 -24.06 23.99 2.17
C ASP A 277 -24.62 22.93 3.14
N THR A 278 -25.26 23.32 4.24
CA THR A 278 -25.78 22.39 5.24
C THR A 278 -26.96 21.54 4.75
N ASP A 279 -27.71 22.02 3.77
CA ASP A 279 -28.98 21.43 3.29
C ASP A 279 -29.03 21.11 1.79
N GLY A 280 -27.96 21.47 1.04
CA GLY A 280 -27.95 21.25 -0.40
C GLY A 280 -26.69 21.78 -1.09
N PHE A 281 -26.63 21.55 -2.41
CA PHE A 281 -25.61 22.15 -3.26
C PHE A 281 -26.12 23.50 -3.76
N ARG A 282 -25.28 24.52 -3.62
CA ARG A 282 -25.47 25.84 -4.24
C ARG A 282 -24.59 25.92 -5.46
N VAL A 283 -25.20 26.24 -6.60
CA VAL A 283 -24.51 26.25 -7.89
C VAL A 283 -24.54 27.67 -8.47
N GLN A 284 -23.38 28.15 -8.87
CA GLN A 284 -23.22 29.42 -9.56
C GLN A 284 -22.49 29.22 -10.88
N VAL A 285 -22.93 29.90 -11.92
CA VAL A 285 -22.28 29.93 -13.24
C VAL A 285 -22.04 31.36 -13.65
N ASN A 286 -20.79 31.72 -13.89
CA ASN A 286 -20.39 33.09 -14.26
C ASN A 286 -20.94 34.15 -13.26
N GLY A 287 -20.94 33.77 -11.95
CA GLY A 287 -21.43 34.63 -10.86
C GLY A 287 -22.95 34.71 -10.71
N LYS A 288 -23.73 34.01 -11.57
CA LYS A 288 -25.20 33.94 -11.43
C LYS A 288 -25.57 32.63 -10.71
N GLU A 289 -26.43 32.74 -9.69
CA GLU A 289 -26.85 31.62 -8.88
C GLU A 289 -28.09 30.91 -9.46
N HIS A 290 -28.02 29.58 -9.51
CA HIS A 290 -29.11 28.69 -9.86
C HIS A 290 -29.94 28.32 -8.61
N PRO A 291 -31.18 27.77 -8.77
CA PRO A 291 -31.94 27.25 -7.65
C PRO A 291 -31.13 26.24 -6.84
N LYS A 292 -31.21 26.33 -5.52
CA LYS A 292 -30.50 25.44 -4.61
C LYS A 292 -30.97 24.01 -4.81
N PHE A 293 -30.02 23.07 -4.95
CA PHE A 293 -30.29 21.66 -5.10
C PHE A 293 -30.18 20.96 -3.74
N HIS A 294 -31.32 20.67 -3.11
CA HIS A 294 -31.37 20.02 -1.80
C HIS A 294 -30.87 18.57 -1.85
N TYR A 295 -30.15 18.16 -0.79
CA TYR A 295 -29.68 16.79 -0.66
C TYR A 295 -30.83 15.80 -0.66
N ARG A 296 -30.63 14.67 -1.34
CA ARG A 296 -31.62 13.60 -1.40
C ARG A 296 -31.17 12.42 -0.56
N SER A 297 -32.14 11.65 -0.06
CA SER A 297 -31.91 10.50 0.81
C SER A 297 -30.89 9.52 0.18
N GLY A 298 -29.86 9.15 0.95
CA GLY A 298 -28.81 8.25 0.49
C GLY A 298 -27.75 8.86 -0.43
N LEU A 299 -27.85 10.15 -0.76
CA LEU A 299 -26.92 10.89 -1.63
C LEU A 299 -26.32 12.10 -0.89
N ALA A 300 -25.79 11.85 0.30
CA ALA A 300 -25.12 12.87 1.11
C ALA A 300 -23.86 13.42 0.41
N PRO A 301 -23.47 14.67 0.65
CA PRO A 301 -22.36 15.32 -0.03
C PRO A 301 -21.00 14.67 0.25
N ASP A 302 -20.83 14.03 1.40
CA ASP A 302 -19.65 13.25 1.77
C ASP A 302 -19.54 11.91 1.01
N THR A 303 -20.60 11.48 0.33
CA THR A 303 -20.56 10.29 -0.54
C THR A 303 -19.97 10.56 -1.92
N VAL A 304 -19.79 11.84 -2.29
CA VAL A 304 -19.18 12.23 -3.56
C VAL A 304 -17.71 11.77 -3.60
N CYS A 305 -17.31 11.11 -4.67
CA CYS A 305 -15.93 10.63 -4.84
C CYS A 305 -15.23 11.15 -6.09
N SER A 306 -15.99 11.66 -7.06
CA SER A 306 -15.41 12.13 -8.32
C SER A 306 -16.29 13.18 -9.01
N LEU A 307 -15.64 13.98 -9.86
CA LEU A 307 -16.28 14.83 -10.85
C LEU A 307 -16.15 14.15 -12.23
N TYR A 308 -17.27 13.98 -12.91
CA TYR A 308 -17.34 13.53 -14.29
C TYR A 308 -17.88 14.64 -15.19
N SER A 309 -17.28 14.83 -16.35
CA SER A 309 -17.77 15.76 -17.37
C SER A 309 -17.80 15.12 -18.75
N SER A 310 -18.82 15.42 -19.53
CA SER A 310 -18.95 14.93 -20.91
C SER A 310 -19.72 15.92 -21.78
N GLY A 311 -19.67 15.70 -23.09
CA GLY A 311 -20.23 16.59 -24.10
C GLY A 311 -19.14 17.40 -24.83
N ARG A 312 -19.53 18.35 -25.66
CA ARG A 312 -18.62 19.22 -26.39
C ARG A 312 -18.14 20.38 -25.52
N VAL A 313 -17.25 20.04 -24.57
CA VAL A 313 -16.70 20.99 -23.59
C VAL A 313 -15.22 20.72 -23.38
N LYS A 314 -14.44 21.77 -23.20
CA LYS A 314 -13.04 21.76 -22.86
C LYS A 314 -12.90 22.28 -21.42
N ILE A 315 -12.37 21.46 -20.51
CA ILE A 315 -12.07 21.89 -19.15
C ILE A 315 -10.63 22.38 -19.09
N LEU A 316 -10.43 23.59 -18.60
CA LEU A 316 -9.13 24.25 -18.51
C LEU A 316 -8.55 24.16 -17.09
N GLN A 317 -9.41 24.27 -16.08
CA GLN A 317 -8.98 24.27 -14.69
C GLN A 317 -10.06 23.72 -13.78
N ILE A 318 -9.64 23.01 -12.76
CA ILE A 318 -10.47 22.59 -11.64
C ILE A 318 -9.78 23.03 -10.35
N VAL A 319 -10.50 23.76 -9.49
CA VAL A 319 -10.05 24.12 -8.13
C VAL A 319 -11.05 23.53 -7.15
N TYR A 320 -10.54 22.74 -6.22
CA TYR A 320 -11.35 22.10 -5.19
C TYR A 320 -10.82 22.50 -3.82
N ASP A 321 -11.67 23.12 -3.02
CA ASP A 321 -11.40 23.54 -1.64
C ASP A 321 -12.29 22.72 -0.69
N SER A 322 -11.70 22.09 0.32
CA SER A 322 -12.42 21.34 1.35
C SER A 322 -12.07 21.88 2.75
N PRO A 323 -13.04 21.96 3.66
CA PRO A 323 -12.81 22.45 5.02
C PRO A 323 -12.05 21.47 5.91
N ARG A 324 -11.89 20.22 5.48
CA ARG A 324 -11.16 19.19 6.22
C ARG A 324 -10.03 18.64 5.38
N ILE A 325 -8.89 18.36 6.04
CA ILE A 325 -7.86 17.57 5.41
C ILE A 325 -8.19 16.10 5.61
N ILE A 326 -8.52 15.43 4.49
CA ILE A 326 -8.25 14.01 4.35
C ILE A 326 -7.08 13.94 3.38
N ILE A 327 -5.91 13.56 3.87
CA ILE A 327 -4.77 13.33 2.99
C ILE A 327 -5.17 12.14 2.10
N PRO A 328 -5.23 12.32 0.77
CA PRO A 328 -5.48 11.20 -0.11
C PRO A 328 -4.43 10.13 0.12
N LEU A 329 -4.81 8.86 0.19
CA LEU A 329 -3.86 7.78 0.41
C LEU A 329 -2.71 7.76 -0.61
N ARG A 330 -2.95 8.23 -1.83
CA ARG A 330 -1.92 8.38 -2.87
C ARG A 330 -0.89 9.47 -2.57
N ASP A 331 -1.24 10.48 -1.78
CA ASP A 331 -0.39 11.60 -1.39
C ASP A 331 0.20 11.40 0.02
N VAL A 332 -0.02 10.23 0.63
CA VAL A 332 0.57 9.82 1.89
C VAL A 332 2.03 9.46 1.67
N TYR A 333 2.90 10.11 2.41
CA TYR A 333 4.32 9.85 2.38
C TYR A 333 4.68 8.77 3.38
N TRP A 334 5.12 7.64 2.85
CA TRP A 334 5.54 6.50 3.63
C TRP A 334 7.03 6.60 3.93
N ARG A 335 7.38 6.59 5.21
CA ARG A 335 8.77 6.53 5.64
C ARG A 335 9.18 5.09 5.87
N GLN A 336 10.30 4.69 5.29
CA GLN A 336 10.85 3.36 5.51
C GLN A 336 11.49 3.27 6.89
N ILE A 337 11.21 2.17 7.58
CA ILE A 337 11.84 1.80 8.85
C ILE A 337 12.73 0.60 8.62
N GLY A 338 13.92 0.59 9.21
CA GLY A 338 14.79 -0.58 9.18
C GLY A 338 14.10 -1.82 9.72
N GLY A 339 14.36 -2.97 9.11
CA GLY A 339 13.79 -4.26 9.47
C GLY A 339 13.24 -5.03 8.29
N HIS A 340 12.98 -6.31 8.52
CA HIS A 340 12.44 -7.22 7.51
C HIS A 340 11.35 -8.06 8.15
N MET A 341 10.10 -7.71 7.88
CA MET A 341 8.94 -8.29 8.55
C MET A 341 7.94 -8.83 7.53
N LYS A 342 7.45 -10.02 7.82
CA LYS A 342 6.32 -10.63 7.11
C LYS A 342 5.02 -9.92 7.47
N ARG A 343 4.89 -9.47 8.71
CA ARG A 343 3.72 -8.80 9.26
C ARG A 343 4.12 -7.85 10.37
N VAL A 344 3.44 -6.72 10.46
CA VAL A 344 3.56 -5.75 11.57
C VAL A 344 2.17 -5.47 12.09
N VAL A 345 2.03 -5.37 13.41
CA VAL A 345 0.78 -5.01 14.10
C VAL A 345 1.10 -3.95 15.13
N SER A 346 0.36 -2.86 15.12
CA SER A 346 0.52 -1.74 16.07
C SER A 346 -0.70 -1.60 16.96
N SER A 347 -0.53 -1.03 18.15
CA SER A 347 -1.60 -0.68 19.08
C SER A 347 -1.76 0.82 19.18
N LYS A 348 -2.92 1.29 19.65
CA LYS A 348 -3.17 2.70 19.98
C LYS A 348 -2.20 3.26 21.02
N ALA A 349 -1.63 2.41 21.88
CA ALA A 349 -0.65 2.78 22.86
C ALA A 349 0.78 2.91 22.29
N GLY A 350 0.96 2.83 20.97
CA GLY A 350 2.27 2.97 20.32
C GLY A 350 3.18 1.76 20.42
N VAL A 351 2.72 0.64 20.98
CA VAL A 351 3.46 -0.63 20.95
C VAL A 351 3.23 -1.31 19.62
N VAL A 352 4.32 -1.71 18.97
CA VAL A 352 4.32 -2.33 17.65
C VAL A 352 5.07 -3.64 17.68
N TRP A 353 4.43 -4.69 17.19
CA TRP A 353 5.01 -6.01 17.06
C TRP A 353 5.19 -6.40 15.60
N GLY A 354 6.26 -7.09 15.30
CA GLY A 354 6.57 -7.64 13.99
C GLY A 354 6.68 -9.15 14.03
N ILE A 355 6.39 -9.80 12.91
CA ILE A 355 6.61 -11.22 12.68
C ILE A 355 7.59 -11.36 11.52
N GLY A 356 8.74 -11.98 11.75
CA GLY A 356 9.72 -12.30 10.72
C GLY A 356 9.24 -13.41 9.78
N TYR A 357 9.92 -13.59 8.68
CA TYR A 357 9.61 -14.68 7.72
C TYR A 357 9.91 -16.07 8.30
N ASP A 358 10.75 -16.15 9.30
CA ASP A 358 11.02 -17.36 10.09
C ASP A 358 10.01 -17.58 11.23
N ASN A 359 8.94 -16.75 11.27
CA ASN A 359 7.91 -16.73 12.30
C ASN A 359 8.41 -16.31 13.70
N THR A 360 9.57 -15.70 13.83
CA THR A 360 10.03 -15.10 15.08
C THR A 360 9.26 -13.81 15.36
N ALA A 361 8.87 -13.62 16.62
CA ALA A 361 8.20 -12.40 17.05
C ALA A 361 9.22 -11.32 17.44
N TRP A 362 8.95 -10.10 17.07
CA TRP A 362 9.78 -8.92 17.31
C TRP A 362 8.94 -7.79 17.87
N VAL A 363 9.54 -6.97 18.71
CA VAL A 363 8.93 -5.72 19.18
C VAL A 363 9.76 -4.53 18.68
N TYR A 364 9.07 -3.48 18.22
CA TYR A 364 9.70 -2.25 17.81
C TYR A 364 10.25 -1.50 19.03
N SER A 365 11.56 -1.24 19.03
CA SER A 365 12.29 -0.60 20.12
C SER A 365 12.44 0.91 19.98
N GLY A 366 12.07 1.47 18.84
CA GLY A 366 12.14 2.89 18.52
C GLY A 366 13.22 3.25 17.51
N GLY A 367 13.13 4.46 16.96
CA GLY A 367 14.01 4.95 15.91
C GLY A 367 13.57 4.58 14.48
N TRP A 368 14.27 5.07 13.51
CA TRP A 368 13.94 4.91 12.09
C TRP A 368 14.85 3.92 11.37
N GLY A 369 15.76 3.28 12.13
CA GLY A 369 16.66 2.28 11.57
C GLY A 369 17.98 2.83 11.08
N GLY A 370 18.37 4.03 11.52
CA GLY A 370 19.73 4.54 11.32
C GLY A 370 20.81 3.68 11.97
N ALA A 371 20.45 2.92 13.00
CA ALA A 371 21.28 1.86 13.59
C ALA A 371 21.63 0.72 12.62
N PHE A 372 21.13 0.72 11.44
CA PHE A 372 21.40 -0.22 10.37
C PHE A 372 22.89 -0.41 10.11
N LEU A 373 23.62 0.70 10.03
CA LEU A 373 25.08 0.71 9.85
C LEU A 373 25.80 0.50 11.19
N LYS A 374 25.29 1.06 12.29
CA LYS A 374 25.85 0.91 13.63
C LYS A 374 25.64 -0.48 14.23
N GLY A 375 24.57 -1.18 13.86
CA GLY A 375 24.33 -2.57 14.30
C GLY A 375 25.41 -3.55 13.84
N LEU A 376 26.17 -3.23 12.81
CA LEU A 376 27.33 -3.99 12.38
C LEU A 376 28.57 -3.68 13.23
N GLU A 377 28.67 -2.48 13.83
CA GLU A 377 29.80 -2.04 14.62
C GLU A 377 29.72 -2.47 16.10
N THR A 378 28.52 -2.62 16.65
CA THR A 378 28.29 -2.98 18.05
C THR A 378 28.20 -4.47 18.32
N SER A 379 28.67 -5.30 17.41
CA SER A 379 28.56 -6.77 17.45
C SER A 379 29.31 -7.50 18.56
N SER A 380 29.93 -6.80 19.52
CA SER A 380 30.53 -7.43 20.70
C SER A 380 29.53 -8.01 21.72
N GLN A 381 28.23 -7.72 21.56
CA GLN A 381 27.14 -8.29 22.37
C GLN A 381 26.07 -8.89 21.46
N GLY A 382 26.42 -10.00 20.77
CA GLY A 382 25.46 -10.89 20.15
C GLY A 382 24.27 -10.22 19.50
N ILE A 383 24.47 -9.61 18.33
CA ILE A 383 23.35 -9.34 17.43
C ILE A 383 22.73 -10.72 17.18
N ASN A 384 21.55 -10.97 17.74
CA ASN A 384 20.70 -12.04 17.26
C ASN A 384 20.27 -11.60 15.86
N VAL A 385 21.12 -11.82 14.91
CA VAL A 385 20.86 -11.58 13.50
C VAL A 385 19.59 -12.36 13.21
N MET A 386 18.55 -11.67 12.75
CA MET A 386 17.40 -12.37 12.17
C MET A 386 17.98 -13.41 11.22
N THR A 387 17.77 -14.68 11.55
CA THR A 387 18.34 -15.79 10.79
C THR A 387 17.54 -16.07 9.53
N ASP A 388 16.84 -15.06 9.01
CA ASP A 388 16.14 -15.20 7.74
C ASP A 388 17.18 -15.40 6.64
N THR A 389 17.29 -16.63 6.22
CA THR A 389 18.03 -17.03 5.04
C THR A 389 17.03 -17.38 3.97
N GLN A 390 17.12 -16.74 2.84
CA GLN A 390 16.28 -17.04 1.69
C GLN A 390 17.11 -17.54 0.52
N ASN A 391 16.52 -18.41 -0.28
CA ASN A 391 17.10 -18.86 -1.52
C ASN A 391 16.48 -18.04 -2.68
N TYR A 392 17.33 -17.36 -3.41
CA TYR A 392 16.93 -16.72 -4.65
C TYR A 392 17.09 -17.73 -5.77
N TYR A 393 16.02 -17.97 -6.53
CA TYR A 393 16.00 -19.00 -7.58
C TYR A 393 15.97 -18.37 -8.97
N ILE A 394 16.75 -18.96 -9.87
CA ILE A 394 16.68 -18.73 -11.33
C ILE A 394 16.69 -20.07 -12.05
N TYR A 395 16.15 -20.08 -13.24
CA TYR A 395 16.09 -21.26 -14.08
C TYR A 395 16.92 -21.08 -15.33
N GLU A 396 17.77 -22.06 -15.61
CA GLU A 396 18.49 -22.23 -16.85
C GLU A 396 17.68 -23.13 -17.75
N ASN A 397 17.34 -22.70 -18.97
CA ASN A 397 16.49 -23.41 -19.91
C ASN A 397 17.28 -23.71 -21.18
N GLN A 398 17.15 -24.92 -21.71
CA GLN A 398 17.81 -25.34 -22.93
C GLN A 398 16.87 -26.17 -23.81
N ARG A 399 17.02 -26.03 -25.13
CA ARG A 399 16.33 -26.85 -26.13
C ARG A 399 17.31 -27.78 -26.82
N TRP A 400 16.86 -28.98 -27.13
CA TRP A 400 17.64 -29.94 -27.89
C TRP A 400 17.62 -29.59 -29.38
N ASN A 401 18.79 -29.64 -30.00
CA ASN A 401 19.01 -29.40 -31.40
C ASN A 401 19.77 -30.61 -31.98
N PRO A 402 19.41 -31.15 -33.16
CA PRO A 402 20.08 -32.30 -33.75
C PRO A 402 21.58 -32.12 -33.99
N LEU A 403 22.03 -30.85 -34.21
CA LEU A 403 23.43 -30.53 -34.53
C LEU A 403 24.29 -30.26 -33.28
N SER A 404 23.70 -29.66 -32.24
CA SER A 404 24.43 -29.19 -31.05
C SER A 404 24.02 -29.85 -29.75
N GLY A 405 23.02 -30.75 -29.76
CA GLY A 405 22.42 -31.28 -28.56
C GLY A 405 21.60 -30.23 -27.78
N PHE A 406 21.56 -30.34 -26.46
CA PHE A 406 20.91 -29.33 -25.65
C PHE A 406 21.74 -28.05 -25.61
N SER A 407 21.16 -26.96 -26.05
CA SER A 407 21.81 -25.65 -26.12
C SER A 407 20.90 -24.51 -25.67
N SER A 408 21.50 -23.36 -25.45
CA SER A 408 20.78 -22.12 -25.11
C SER A 408 20.08 -21.48 -26.33
N THR A 409 20.32 -21.99 -27.53
CA THR A 409 19.70 -21.50 -28.75
C THR A 409 18.32 -22.17 -28.89
N GLY A 410 17.27 -21.42 -28.64
CA GLY A 410 15.89 -21.89 -28.70
C GLY A 410 15.10 -21.29 -29.85
N LEU A 411 13.83 -21.65 -29.92
CA LEU A 411 12.84 -21.03 -30.81
C LEU A 411 12.43 -19.65 -30.27
N PRO A 412 11.94 -18.75 -31.13
CA PRO A 412 11.47 -17.43 -30.67
C PRO A 412 10.37 -17.48 -29.60
N THR A 413 9.63 -18.59 -29.54
CA THR A 413 8.55 -18.85 -28.58
C THR A 413 9.01 -19.55 -27.30
N ASP A 414 10.29 -19.91 -27.22
CA ASP A 414 10.82 -20.62 -26.06
C ASP A 414 11.02 -19.70 -24.86
N ARG A 415 11.21 -20.32 -23.70
CA ARG A 415 11.63 -19.62 -22.50
C ARG A 415 12.99 -18.98 -22.70
N HIS A 416 13.19 -17.83 -22.07
CA HIS A 416 14.51 -17.25 -22.02
C HIS A 416 15.54 -18.25 -21.45
N MET A 417 16.75 -18.26 -21.99
CA MET A 417 17.84 -19.11 -21.50
C MET A 417 17.97 -19.06 -19.97
N TRP A 418 17.90 -17.86 -19.43
CA TRP A 418 17.83 -17.59 -17.99
C TRP A 418 16.52 -16.90 -17.68
N SER A 419 15.73 -17.47 -16.80
CA SER A 419 14.37 -16.98 -16.51
C SER A 419 13.96 -17.16 -15.04
N ASP A 420 12.82 -16.57 -14.71
CA ASP A 420 12.06 -16.92 -13.51
C ASP A 420 11.41 -18.30 -13.63
N VAL A 421 10.67 -18.72 -12.60
CA VAL A 421 9.96 -20.01 -12.59
C VAL A 421 8.94 -20.15 -13.72
N THR A 422 8.35 -19.04 -14.14
CA THR A 422 7.33 -19.03 -15.21
C THR A 422 7.94 -19.12 -16.61
N GLY A 423 9.21 -18.77 -16.76
CA GLY A 423 9.91 -18.69 -18.05
C GLY A 423 9.62 -17.43 -18.85
N LYS A 424 8.75 -16.55 -18.36
CA LYS A 424 8.31 -15.34 -19.06
C LYS A 424 9.24 -14.14 -18.85
N HIS A 425 9.90 -14.09 -17.70
CA HIS A 425 10.76 -12.97 -17.36
C HIS A 425 12.22 -13.40 -17.41
N LYS A 426 13.02 -12.66 -18.20
CA LYS A 426 14.46 -12.88 -18.28
C LYS A 426 15.12 -12.58 -16.93
N ARG A 427 15.92 -13.50 -16.42
CA ARG A 427 16.72 -13.36 -15.21
C ARG A 427 18.04 -14.04 -15.39
N SER A 428 19.14 -13.35 -15.18
CA SER A 428 20.49 -13.95 -15.26
C SER A 428 21.18 -13.93 -13.89
N LYS A 429 22.24 -14.69 -13.77
CA LYS A 429 23.05 -14.73 -12.55
C LYS A 429 23.71 -13.38 -12.25
N GLU A 430 24.13 -12.69 -13.29
CA GLU A 430 24.82 -11.40 -13.23
C GLU A 430 23.88 -10.26 -12.82
N HIS A 431 22.59 -10.38 -13.16
CA HIS A 431 21.59 -9.36 -12.90
C HIS A 431 20.63 -9.74 -11.75
N ALA A 432 21.03 -10.73 -10.94
CA ALA A 432 20.26 -11.10 -9.76
C ALA A 432 20.39 -10.03 -8.67
N LYS A 433 19.26 -9.44 -8.27
CA LYS A 433 19.21 -8.42 -7.24
C LYS A 433 18.83 -9.02 -5.90
N LEU A 434 19.41 -8.49 -4.84
CA LEU A 434 18.95 -8.73 -3.48
C LEU A 434 17.51 -8.23 -3.29
N LEU A 435 16.81 -8.82 -2.37
CA LEU A 435 15.40 -8.51 -2.07
C LEU A 435 15.22 -7.08 -1.57
N SER A 436 16.17 -6.60 -0.78
CA SER A 436 16.32 -5.20 -0.38
C SER A 436 17.76 -4.97 0.04
N MET A 437 18.14 -3.74 0.33
CA MET A 437 19.46 -3.37 0.85
C MET A 437 19.80 -4.05 2.18
N HIS A 438 18.82 -4.59 2.87
CA HIS A 438 18.99 -5.28 4.15
C HIS A 438 19.49 -6.72 3.99
N TRP A 439 19.60 -7.19 2.77
CA TRP A 439 20.03 -8.53 2.46
C TRP A 439 21.49 -8.52 1.96
N GLN A 440 22.20 -9.58 2.27
CA GLN A 440 23.55 -9.84 1.78
C GLN A 440 23.61 -11.23 1.18
N TRP A 441 24.32 -11.37 0.07
CA TRP A 441 24.66 -12.67 -0.48
C TRP A 441 25.62 -13.41 0.46
N ILE A 442 25.28 -14.64 0.84
CA ILE A 442 26.09 -15.49 1.71
C ILE A 442 26.60 -16.76 1.02
N SER A 443 26.28 -16.94 -0.25
CA SER A 443 26.80 -18.05 -1.05
C SER A 443 27.02 -17.60 -2.49
N ASP A 444 27.77 -18.39 -3.24
CA ASP A 444 27.75 -18.34 -4.68
C ASP A 444 26.55 -19.05 -5.28
N TRP A 445 26.38 -18.98 -6.59
CA TRP A 445 25.37 -19.72 -7.32
C TRP A 445 25.64 -21.20 -7.26
N MET A 446 24.65 -21.96 -6.81
CA MET A 446 24.68 -23.41 -6.70
C MET A 446 23.51 -24.03 -7.45
N VAL A 447 23.76 -25.21 -8.05
CA VAL A 447 22.69 -26.01 -8.66
C VAL A 447 21.82 -26.58 -7.54
N ASP A 448 20.50 -26.50 -7.74
CA ASP A 448 19.56 -27.05 -6.79
C ASP A 448 19.18 -28.50 -7.14
N PHE A 449 19.73 -29.43 -6.38
CA PHE A 449 19.45 -30.87 -6.50
C PHE A 449 18.15 -31.30 -5.79
N HIS A 450 17.51 -30.39 -5.03
CA HIS A 450 16.26 -30.66 -4.31
C HIS A 450 15.03 -30.07 -5.02
N ASN A 451 15.13 -29.83 -6.32
CA ASN A 451 14.00 -29.30 -7.08
C ASN A 451 12.83 -30.31 -7.08
N PRO A 452 11.57 -29.86 -6.76
CA PRO A 452 10.41 -30.73 -6.79
C PRO A 452 10.28 -31.48 -8.13
N GLY A 453 9.98 -32.79 -8.08
CA GLY A 453 9.96 -33.70 -9.24
C GLY A 453 11.28 -34.41 -9.47
N GLY A 454 12.32 -34.13 -8.65
CA GLY A 454 13.65 -34.73 -8.78
C GLY A 454 14.45 -34.12 -9.93
N VAL A 455 15.74 -34.43 -9.96
CA VAL A 455 16.68 -34.00 -11.00
C VAL A 455 17.66 -35.10 -11.32
N ASP A 456 18.34 -35.01 -12.44
CA ASP A 456 19.46 -35.90 -12.73
C ASP A 456 20.74 -35.53 -11.92
N ARG A 457 21.83 -36.26 -12.16
CA ARG A 457 23.10 -36.04 -11.47
C ARG A 457 23.72 -34.63 -11.68
N ASP A 458 23.29 -33.94 -12.76
CA ASP A 458 23.80 -32.60 -13.11
C ASP A 458 22.77 -31.50 -12.80
N GLY A 459 21.67 -31.88 -12.13
CA GLY A 459 20.61 -30.95 -11.69
C GLY A 459 19.54 -30.64 -12.74
N TRP A 460 19.53 -31.39 -13.88
CA TRP A 460 18.55 -31.16 -14.95
C TRP A 460 17.23 -31.87 -14.73
N GLN A 461 16.17 -31.20 -15.18
CA GLN A 461 14.83 -31.77 -15.39
C GLN A 461 14.48 -31.68 -16.85
N TYR A 462 13.81 -32.68 -17.36
CA TYR A 462 13.49 -32.88 -18.79
C TYR A 462 11.99 -32.81 -19.03
N ALA A 463 11.61 -32.38 -20.23
CA ALA A 463 10.22 -32.36 -20.67
C ALA A 463 10.13 -32.38 -22.21
N VAL A 464 8.96 -32.73 -22.71
CA VAL A 464 8.68 -32.73 -24.16
C VAL A 464 8.76 -31.33 -24.75
N ASP A 465 8.20 -30.31 -24.04
CA ASP A 465 8.21 -28.90 -24.48
C ASP A 465 8.00 -27.95 -23.30
N PHE A 466 8.12 -26.62 -23.52
CA PHE A 466 7.78 -25.56 -22.57
C PHE A 466 6.33 -25.08 -22.79
N PRO A 467 5.53 -24.81 -21.71
CA PRO A 467 5.61 -25.34 -20.36
C PRO A 467 5.04 -26.76 -20.31
N ALA A 468 5.70 -27.68 -19.61
CA ALA A 468 5.23 -29.03 -19.42
C ALA A 468 5.56 -29.56 -18.02
N SER A 469 5.06 -30.73 -17.69
CA SER A 469 5.49 -31.46 -16.49
C SER A 469 6.93 -31.91 -16.64
N TYR A 470 7.78 -31.56 -15.66
CA TYR A 470 9.19 -31.89 -15.69
C TYR A 470 9.51 -33.12 -14.85
N HIS A 471 10.44 -33.94 -15.33
CA HIS A 471 10.90 -35.17 -14.67
C HIS A 471 12.42 -35.31 -14.68
N ALA A 472 12.97 -36.12 -13.76
CA ALA A 472 14.40 -36.27 -13.55
C ALA A 472 15.14 -37.08 -14.58
N LYS A 473 14.48 -38.11 -15.19
CA LYS A 473 15.11 -39.04 -16.12
C LYS A 473 14.81 -38.64 -17.55
N LYS A 474 15.87 -38.38 -18.34
CA LYS A 474 15.73 -38.09 -19.76
C LYS A 474 15.03 -39.21 -20.50
N GLN A 475 14.02 -38.87 -21.29
CA GLN A 475 13.29 -39.77 -22.20
C GLN A 475 13.59 -39.41 -23.64
N PHE A 476 13.29 -40.31 -24.56
CA PHE A 476 13.57 -40.11 -25.98
C PHE A 476 12.75 -38.98 -26.61
N THR A 477 11.63 -38.66 -26.02
CA THR A 477 10.69 -37.62 -26.47
C THR A 477 10.97 -36.23 -25.86
N ASP A 478 12.03 -36.07 -25.05
CA ASP A 478 12.32 -34.82 -24.39
C ASP A 478 13.15 -33.87 -25.27
N TYR A 479 12.53 -32.78 -25.66
CA TYR A 479 13.17 -31.76 -26.47
C TYR A 479 13.60 -30.52 -25.66
N VAL A 480 13.21 -30.41 -24.41
CA VAL A 480 13.63 -29.31 -23.54
C VAL A 480 14.12 -29.84 -22.21
N ARG A 481 15.01 -29.06 -21.60
CA ARG A 481 15.43 -29.29 -20.23
C ARG A 481 15.58 -27.98 -19.48
N ARG A 482 15.43 -28.01 -18.18
CA ARG A 482 15.70 -26.87 -17.28
C ARG A 482 16.50 -27.31 -16.08
N ARG A 483 17.23 -26.36 -15.50
CA ARG A 483 17.99 -26.56 -14.27
C ARG A 483 17.74 -25.38 -13.35
N ARG A 484 17.42 -25.66 -12.08
CA ARG A 484 17.24 -24.64 -11.08
C ARG A 484 18.55 -24.32 -10.41
N TRP A 485 18.87 -23.03 -10.34
CA TRP A 485 19.99 -22.51 -9.61
C TRP A 485 19.47 -21.70 -8.44
N TYR A 486 20.18 -21.72 -7.32
CA TYR A 486 19.89 -20.88 -6.18
C TYR A 486 21.14 -20.20 -5.68
N ARG A 487 20.94 -19.05 -5.07
CA ARG A 487 21.93 -18.31 -4.31
C ARG A 487 21.32 -17.92 -2.98
N LYS A 488 22.04 -18.16 -1.88
CA LYS A 488 21.55 -17.83 -0.56
C LYS A 488 21.82 -16.36 -0.27
N CYS A 489 20.82 -15.70 0.26
CA CYS A 489 20.95 -14.39 0.89
C CYS A 489 20.45 -14.45 2.32
N ARG A 490 21.00 -13.59 3.14
CA ARG A 490 20.71 -13.49 4.57
C ARG A 490 20.43 -12.05 4.91
N LEU A 491 19.49 -11.84 5.82
CA LEU A 491 19.25 -10.56 6.43
C LEU A 491 20.42 -10.18 7.34
N THR A 492 20.96 -8.99 7.19
CA THR A 492 22.17 -8.56 7.92
C THR A 492 21.88 -7.64 9.08
N THR A 493 20.63 -7.20 9.27
CA THR A 493 20.29 -6.23 10.31
C THR A 493 18.98 -6.52 10.99
N SER A 494 18.91 -6.29 12.29
CA SER A 494 17.67 -6.31 13.08
C SER A 494 16.93 -4.97 13.03
N GLY A 495 17.58 -3.89 12.55
CA GLY A 495 17.02 -2.54 12.61
C GLY A 495 16.59 -2.17 14.03
N PRO A 496 15.54 -1.33 14.20
CA PRO A 496 15.04 -0.90 15.49
C PRO A 496 14.08 -1.93 16.14
N TRP A 497 14.38 -3.21 15.99
CA TRP A 497 13.55 -4.31 16.49
C TRP A 497 14.28 -5.18 17.48
N GLN A 498 13.58 -5.59 18.53
CA GLN A 498 14.05 -6.53 19.54
C GLN A 498 13.29 -7.85 19.43
N GLU A 499 14.01 -8.96 19.44
CA GLU A 499 13.43 -10.31 19.41
C GLU A 499 12.66 -10.63 20.71
N ILE A 500 11.50 -11.28 20.56
CA ILE A 500 10.67 -11.72 21.69
C ILE A 500 10.78 -13.25 21.84
N GLY A 501 11.89 -13.70 22.38
CA GLY A 501 12.09 -15.12 22.67
C GLY A 501 12.05 -16.05 21.44
N ASN A 502 12.02 -17.35 21.67
CA ASN A 502 12.16 -18.37 20.63
C ASN A 502 10.82 -18.92 20.12
N THR A 503 9.69 -18.43 20.62
CA THR A 503 8.38 -18.92 20.22
C THR A 503 8.06 -18.45 18.80
N LYS A 504 7.77 -19.41 17.93
CA LYS A 504 7.41 -19.12 16.53
C LYS A 504 5.92 -18.82 16.44
N VAL A 505 5.58 -17.62 15.93
CA VAL A 505 4.20 -17.13 15.79
C VAL A 505 3.89 -16.79 14.33
N VAL A 506 2.66 -17.06 13.91
CA VAL A 506 2.20 -16.79 12.53
C VAL A 506 1.27 -15.60 12.47
N ASP A 507 0.61 -15.26 13.56
CA ASP A 507 -0.27 -14.12 13.69
C ASP A 507 -0.28 -13.58 15.13
N VAL A 508 -0.53 -12.27 15.27
CA VAL A 508 -0.59 -11.55 16.55
C VAL A 508 -1.64 -10.46 16.50
N ALA A 509 -2.28 -10.24 17.64
CA ALA A 509 -3.25 -9.16 17.85
C ALA A 509 -2.95 -8.44 19.17
N LEU A 510 -3.02 -7.11 19.16
CA LEU A 510 -2.74 -6.23 20.28
C LEU A 510 -3.93 -5.33 20.54
N GLN A 511 -4.30 -5.17 21.81
CA GLN A 511 -5.30 -4.20 22.25
C GLN A 511 -4.86 -3.56 23.57
N PRO A 512 -4.77 -2.23 23.69
CA PRO A 512 -4.61 -1.55 24.97
C PRO A 512 -5.92 -1.65 25.77
N ASP A 513 -5.80 -1.82 27.09
CA ASP A 513 -6.94 -1.97 27.99
C ASP A 513 -7.62 -0.62 28.29
N SER A 514 -6.88 0.47 28.17
CA SER A 514 -7.38 1.85 28.30
C SER A 514 -6.63 2.79 27.33
N ASP A 515 -7.07 4.05 27.28
CA ASP A 515 -6.39 5.10 26.52
C ASP A 515 -5.35 5.86 27.36
N ASP A 516 -5.08 5.40 28.61
CA ASP A 516 -4.11 6.02 29.51
C ASP A 516 -2.67 5.73 29.09
N ALA A 517 -1.77 6.64 29.46
CA ALA A 517 -0.34 6.41 29.32
C ALA A 517 0.08 5.21 30.20
N ASP A 518 0.92 4.32 29.63
CA ASP A 518 1.42 3.11 30.26
C ASP A 518 0.33 2.07 30.63
N CYS A 519 -0.79 2.06 29.88
CA CYS A 519 -1.81 1.04 30.03
C CYS A 519 -1.28 -0.37 29.73
N THR A 520 -1.91 -1.37 30.33
CA THR A 520 -1.66 -2.78 29.97
C THR A 520 -2.15 -3.04 28.55
N ILE A 521 -1.39 -3.82 27.81
CA ILE A 521 -1.73 -4.22 26.44
C ILE A 521 -1.98 -5.71 26.41
N THR A 522 -3.20 -6.06 26.07
CA THR A 522 -3.61 -7.45 25.85
C THR A 522 -3.03 -7.92 24.53
N VAL A 523 -2.25 -9.00 24.56
CA VAL A 523 -1.60 -9.57 23.38
C VAL A 523 -1.95 -11.03 23.23
N TRP A 524 -2.55 -11.38 22.11
CA TRP A 524 -2.84 -12.74 21.70
C TRP A 524 -2.07 -13.08 20.44
N ALA A 525 -1.63 -14.33 20.32
CA ALA A 525 -0.91 -14.80 19.15
C ALA A 525 -1.33 -16.22 18.76
N ILE A 526 -1.03 -16.57 17.53
CA ILE A 526 -1.12 -17.95 17.04
C ILE A 526 0.30 -18.45 16.80
N ALA A 527 0.65 -19.55 17.41
CA ALA A 527 1.92 -20.22 17.21
C ALA A 527 1.98 -20.89 15.81
N ALA A 528 3.17 -21.23 15.37
CA ALA A 528 3.37 -21.87 14.06
C ALA A 528 2.67 -23.23 13.89
N ASN A 529 2.40 -23.92 15.00
CA ASN A 529 1.64 -25.17 15.02
C ASN A 529 0.11 -24.97 15.07
N GLY A 530 -0.35 -23.70 15.18
CA GLY A 530 -1.76 -23.33 15.26
C GLY A 530 -2.32 -23.19 16.67
N ASP A 531 -1.50 -23.36 17.71
CA ASP A 531 -1.91 -23.13 19.10
C ASP A 531 -2.10 -21.66 19.38
N VAL A 532 -3.00 -21.34 20.34
CA VAL A 532 -3.26 -19.99 20.78
C VAL A 532 -2.40 -19.65 21.99
N LEU A 533 -1.81 -18.48 21.97
CA LEU A 533 -0.93 -17.98 23.00
C LEU A 533 -1.42 -16.61 23.51
N TYR A 534 -1.28 -16.39 24.81
CA TYR A 534 -1.48 -15.11 25.48
C TYR A 534 -0.16 -14.59 26.03
N ARG A 535 0.18 -13.32 25.79
CA ARG A 535 1.40 -12.71 26.30
C ARG A 535 1.13 -11.90 27.54
N ARG A 536 1.81 -12.18 28.64
CA ARG A 536 1.66 -11.47 29.91
C ARG A 536 2.57 -10.25 30.01
N GLY A 537 2.11 -9.23 30.74
CA GLY A 537 2.92 -8.09 31.18
C GLY A 537 3.40 -7.18 30.07
N VAL A 538 2.59 -7.01 29.00
CA VAL A 538 2.90 -6.06 27.92
C VAL A 538 2.35 -4.70 28.29
N SER A 539 3.19 -3.67 28.23
CA SER A 539 2.85 -2.25 28.40
C SER A 539 3.76 -1.39 27.51
N GLN A 540 3.56 -0.07 27.51
CA GLN A 540 4.49 0.83 26.82
C GLN A 540 5.91 0.76 27.40
N SER A 541 6.04 0.67 28.72
CA SER A 541 7.33 0.55 29.41
C SER A 541 7.96 -0.84 29.25
N GLN A 542 7.14 -1.87 29.04
CA GLN A 542 7.58 -3.26 28.83
C GLN A 542 6.95 -3.86 27.58
N PRO A 543 7.26 -3.36 26.39
CA PRO A 543 6.54 -3.73 25.16
C PRO A 543 6.75 -5.18 24.72
N ALA A 544 7.79 -5.86 25.21
CA ALA A 544 8.05 -7.28 24.97
C ALA A 544 7.25 -8.21 25.90
N GLY A 545 6.73 -7.70 27.03
CA GLY A 545 6.08 -8.51 28.06
C GLY A 545 7.01 -9.51 28.72
N THR A 546 6.45 -10.45 29.51
CA THR A 546 7.22 -11.35 30.36
C THR A 546 7.23 -12.81 29.89
N GLY A 547 6.13 -13.34 29.40
CA GLY A 547 6.05 -14.76 29.02
C GLY A 547 4.80 -15.11 28.25
N TRP A 548 4.83 -16.25 27.57
CA TRP A 548 3.69 -16.82 26.87
C TRP A 548 2.93 -17.79 27.75
N GLU A 549 1.64 -17.76 27.65
CA GLU A 549 0.71 -18.71 28.25
C GLU A 549 -0.09 -19.38 27.18
N HIS A 550 -0.21 -20.69 27.21
CA HIS A 550 -0.96 -21.49 26.26
C HIS A 550 -2.46 -21.41 26.57
N VAL A 551 -3.26 -21.15 25.53
CA VAL A 551 -4.72 -21.15 25.60
C VAL A 551 -5.25 -22.35 24.82
N PRO A 552 -5.93 -23.30 25.47
CA PRO A 552 -6.44 -24.48 24.78
C PRO A 552 -7.40 -24.15 23.63
N CYS A 553 -7.23 -24.85 22.51
CA CYS A 553 -8.13 -24.82 21.37
C CYS A 553 -8.17 -26.23 20.73
N ASP A 554 -9.38 -26.67 20.36
CA ASP A 554 -9.61 -28.01 19.82
C ASP A 554 -9.11 -28.20 18.38
N GLN A 555 -8.69 -27.11 17.74
CA GLN A 555 -8.20 -27.14 16.35
C GLN A 555 -7.14 -26.07 16.09
N PRO A 556 -6.27 -26.28 15.09
CA PRO A 556 -5.29 -25.28 14.69
C PRO A 556 -5.95 -24.01 14.14
N LEU A 557 -5.48 -22.85 14.61
CA LEU A 557 -5.92 -21.53 14.15
C LEU A 557 -4.88 -20.89 13.24
N THR A 558 -5.33 -19.93 12.41
CA THR A 558 -4.48 -19.31 11.36
C THR A 558 -4.49 -17.79 11.37
N SER A 559 -5.52 -17.16 11.92
CA SER A 559 -5.64 -15.71 12.00
C SER A 559 -6.32 -15.31 13.29
N ILE A 560 -5.86 -14.22 13.92
CA ILE A 560 -6.38 -13.71 15.17
C ILE A 560 -6.54 -12.20 15.13
N SER A 561 -7.58 -11.69 15.78
CA SER A 561 -7.83 -10.26 15.98
C SER A 561 -8.57 -10.04 17.28
N ILE A 562 -8.33 -8.89 17.91
CA ILE A 562 -8.97 -8.52 19.18
C ILE A 562 -9.53 -7.10 19.07
N TYR A 563 -10.75 -6.92 19.60
CA TYR A 563 -11.37 -5.63 19.79
C TYR A 563 -12.38 -5.71 20.93
N ASP A 564 -12.42 -4.72 21.81
CA ASP A 564 -13.34 -4.62 22.95
C ASP A 564 -13.36 -5.92 23.80
N ASN A 565 -12.16 -6.40 24.13
CA ASN A 565 -11.93 -7.66 24.88
C ASN A 565 -12.59 -8.90 24.24
N LYS A 566 -12.89 -8.85 22.94
CA LYS A 566 -13.42 -9.98 22.18
C LYS A 566 -12.38 -10.46 21.21
N VAL A 567 -11.95 -11.70 21.38
CA VAL A 567 -10.91 -12.31 20.53
C VAL A 567 -11.60 -13.16 19.46
N TRP A 568 -11.35 -12.78 18.23
CA TRP A 568 -11.85 -13.46 17.04
C TRP A 568 -10.72 -14.20 16.33
N THR A 569 -10.99 -15.39 15.86
CA THR A 569 -10.00 -16.22 15.16
C THR A 569 -10.60 -16.91 13.96
N VAL A 570 -9.70 -17.38 13.07
CA VAL A 570 -10.04 -18.27 11.95
C VAL A 570 -9.29 -19.57 12.11
N GLY A 571 -9.99 -20.69 12.02
CA GLY A 571 -9.43 -22.03 12.02
C GLY A 571 -8.85 -22.41 10.66
N LYS A 572 -8.00 -23.42 10.65
CA LYS A 572 -7.44 -23.98 9.43
C LYS A 572 -8.51 -24.53 8.46
N ASN A 573 -9.68 -24.86 9.00
CA ASN A 573 -10.86 -25.28 8.24
C ASN A 573 -11.63 -24.12 7.60
N GLY A 574 -11.23 -22.88 7.86
CA GLY A 574 -11.88 -21.66 7.34
C GLY A 574 -13.09 -21.16 8.13
N SER A 575 -13.42 -21.79 9.26
CA SER A 575 -14.47 -21.31 10.17
C SER A 575 -13.97 -20.22 11.08
N ALA A 576 -14.85 -19.30 11.50
CA ALA A 576 -14.53 -18.28 12.48
C ALA A 576 -14.88 -18.75 13.91
N PHE A 577 -14.18 -18.22 14.91
CA PHE A 577 -14.42 -18.51 16.33
C PHE A 577 -14.32 -17.24 17.13
N LEU A 578 -15.17 -17.16 18.18
CA LEU A 578 -15.15 -16.11 19.17
C LEU A 578 -14.73 -16.70 20.54
N ARG A 579 -13.79 -16.08 21.22
CA ARG A 579 -13.43 -16.43 22.60
C ARG A 579 -14.45 -15.85 23.56
N CYS A 580 -15.09 -16.70 24.33
CA CYS A 580 -16.11 -16.35 25.33
C CYS A 580 -15.53 -16.37 26.75
N GLY A 581 -16.17 -15.58 27.64
CA GLY A 581 -15.86 -15.58 29.08
C GLY A 581 -14.57 -14.85 29.44
N ILE A 582 -14.09 -13.94 28.59
CA ILE A 582 -13.00 -13.02 28.94
C ILE A 582 -13.53 -11.98 29.91
N THR A 583 -12.92 -11.89 31.10
CA THR A 583 -13.22 -10.91 32.13
C THR A 583 -11.90 -10.44 32.76
N VAL A 584 -11.98 -9.43 33.64
CA VAL A 584 -10.78 -8.95 34.37
C VAL A 584 -10.18 -10.09 35.20
N ASP A 585 -11.00 -10.91 35.83
CA ASP A 585 -10.54 -12.06 36.67
C ASP A 585 -10.17 -13.27 35.83
N ASN A 586 -10.64 -13.36 34.58
CA ASN A 586 -10.33 -14.45 33.66
C ASN A 586 -9.93 -13.91 32.28
N PRO A 587 -8.73 -13.36 32.13
CA PRO A 587 -8.30 -12.71 30.87
C PRO A 587 -8.13 -13.71 29.71
N LEU A 588 -8.04 -15.00 30.01
CA LEU A 588 -7.92 -16.05 29.00
C LEU A 588 -9.27 -16.54 28.48
N GLY A 589 -10.37 -16.17 29.14
CA GLY A 589 -11.71 -16.66 28.81
C GLY A 589 -11.89 -18.15 29.09
N SER A 590 -13.02 -18.71 28.68
CA SER A 590 -13.41 -20.08 29.04
C SER A 590 -13.52 -21.04 27.86
N LYS A 591 -14.11 -20.62 26.74
CA LYS A 591 -14.39 -21.49 25.58
C LYS A 591 -14.32 -20.75 24.26
N TRP A 592 -14.13 -21.49 23.17
CA TRP A 592 -14.28 -21.02 21.80
C TRP A 592 -15.68 -21.34 21.30
N GLN A 593 -16.35 -20.33 20.77
CA GLN A 593 -17.66 -20.46 20.12
C GLN A 593 -17.47 -20.44 18.61
N LEU A 594 -17.95 -21.47 17.93
CA LEU A 594 -17.94 -21.55 16.48
C LEU A 594 -18.92 -20.52 15.89
N ILE A 595 -18.45 -19.78 14.90
CA ILE A 595 -19.24 -18.82 14.13
C ILE A 595 -19.18 -19.25 12.66
N GLU A 596 -20.21 -19.89 12.18
CA GLU A 596 -20.26 -20.45 10.83
C GLU A 596 -20.09 -19.36 9.76
N PRO A 597 -19.21 -19.58 8.76
CA PRO A 597 -19.12 -18.71 7.59
C PRO A 597 -20.38 -18.86 6.71
N PRO A 598 -20.64 -17.95 5.77
CA PRO A 598 -21.70 -18.14 4.77
C PRO A 598 -21.44 -19.42 3.95
N GLY A 599 -22.50 -20.05 3.47
CA GLY A 599 -22.37 -21.28 2.68
C GLY A 599 -21.41 -21.13 1.49
N GLY A 600 -20.47 -22.05 1.37
CA GLY A 600 -19.45 -22.03 0.32
C GLY A 600 -18.34 -20.99 0.50
N VAL A 601 -18.22 -20.38 1.69
CA VAL A 601 -17.15 -19.43 2.05
C VAL A 601 -16.21 -20.07 3.05
N SER A 602 -14.89 -19.94 2.80
CA SER A 602 -13.83 -20.39 3.69
C SER A 602 -12.94 -19.19 4.02
N PHE A 603 -12.95 -18.75 5.26
CA PHE A 603 -12.16 -17.60 5.69
C PHE A 603 -10.67 -17.95 5.82
N LYS A 604 -9.82 -16.96 5.54
CA LYS A 604 -8.37 -17.04 5.76
C LYS A 604 -7.85 -15.98 6.71
N GLN A 605 -8.61 -14.91 6.92
CA GLN A 605 -8.24 -13.81 7.79
C GLN A 605 -9.48 -13.21 8.43
N ILE A 606 -9.35 -12.76 9.67
CA ILE A 606 -10.34 -11.99 10.40
C ILE A 606 -9.69 -10.72 10.94
N SER A 607 -10.44 -9.62 10.97
CA SER A 607 -10.02 -8.36 11.55
C SER A 607 -11.17 -7.70 12.28
N ALA A 608 -10.94 -7.34 13.53
CA ALA A 608 -11.89 -6.73 14.45
C ALA A 608 -11.46 -5.31 14.81
N GLY A 609 -12.40 -4.38 14.85
CA GLY A 609 -12.17 -3.00 15.23
C GLY A 609 -13.48 -2.24 15.47
N LYS A 610 -13.41 -0.94 15.72
CA LYS A 610 -14.56 -0.07 15.93
C LYS A 610 -15.55 -0.11 14.76
N CYS A 611 -15.05 -0.30 13.55
CA CYS A 611 -15.86 -0.43 12.33
C CYS A 611 -16.47 -1.82 12.14
N GLY A 612 -16.46 -2.68 13.17
CA GLY A 612 -17.05 -4.01 13.14
C GLY A 612 -16.04 -5.15 12.91
N ILE A 613 -16.58 -6.32 12.63
CA ILE A 613 -15.80 -7.54 12.39
C ILE A 613 -15.87 -7.88 10.90
N TRP A 614 -14.70 -7.96 10.28
CA TRP A 614 -14.53 -8.23 8.87
C TRP A 614 -13.74 -9.53 8.68
N ALA A 615 -14.13 -10.33 7.71
CA ALA A 615 -13.43 -11.55 7.35
C ALA A 615 -13.13 -11.56 5.86
N LEU A 616 -11.95 -12.06 5.53
CA LEU A 616 -11.46 -12.25 4.16
C LEU A 616 -11.40 -13.74 3.86
N ASP A 617 -11.99 -14.15 2.75
CA ASP A 617 -11.99 -15.55 2.33
C ASP A 617 -10.77 -15.93 1.48
N THR A 618 -10.65 -17.21 1.17
CA THR A 618 -9.53 -17.76 0.39
C THR A 618 -9.48 -17.30 -1.06
N VAL A 619 -10.62 -16.83 -1.60
CA VAL A 619 -10.69 -16.30 -2.98
C VAL A 619 -10.63 -14.76 -3.04
N GLY A 620 -10.47 -14.11 -1.89
CA GLY A 620 -10.27 -12.67 -1.81
C GLY A 620 -11.54 -11.84 -1.66
N ARG A 621 -12.68 -12.45 -1.26
CA ARG A 621 -13.92 -11.74 -0.97
C ARG A 621 -13.97 -11.34 0.51
N LEU A 622 -14.65 -10.25 0.79
CA LEU A 622 -14.84 -9.72 2.14
C LEU A 622 -16.25 -9.99 2.64
N SER A 623 -16.36 -10.34 3.90
CA SER A 623 -17.63 -10.46 4.64
C SER A 623 -17.60 -9.61 5.89
N VAL A 624 -18.75 -9.03 6.25
CA VAL A 624 -18.92 -8.21 7.46
C VAL A 624 -19.91 -8.87 8.38
N ARG A 625 -19.57 -8.97 9.66
CA ARG A 625 -20.48 -9.49 10.69
C ARG A 625 -21.50 -8.44 11.06
N LYS A 626 -22.77 -8.81 11.09
CA LYS A 626 -23.92 -7.93 11.34
C LYS A 626 -24.50 -8.11 12.73
N GLU A 627 -25.17 -7.04 13.20
CA GLU A 627 -25.97 -7.03 14.43
C GLU A 627 -25.16 -7.38 15.69
N ILE A 628 -23.87 -7.00 15.71
CA ILE A 628 -23.05 -7.12 16.91
C ILE A 628 -23.48 -6.06 17.90
N ASN A 629 -23.81 -6.49 19.12
CA ASN A 629 -24.17 -5.60 20.21
C ASN A 629 -23.77 -6.22 21.56
N GLY A 630 -24.01 -5.52 22.67
CA GLY A 630 -23.63 -5.98 24.00
C GLY A 630 -24.31 -7.30 24.44
N THR A 631 -25.54 -7.57 23.95
CA THR A 631 -26.25 -8.80 24.23
C THR A 631 -25.86 -9.94 23.30
N PHE A 632 -25.54 -9.62 22.05
CA PHE A 632 -25.13 -10.59 21.03
C PHE A 632 -23.73 -10.22 20.50
N PRO A 633 -22.67 -10.47 21.25
CA PRO A 633 -21.30 -10.12 20.84
C PRO A 633 -20.82 -10.92 19.63
N GLU A 634 -21.43 -12.08 19.38
CA GLU A 634 -21.19 -12.91 18.20
C GLU A 634 -21.88 -12.39 16.93
N GLY A 635 -22.85 -11.45 17.06
CA GLY A 635 -23.68 -10.97 15.97
C GLY A 635 -24.61 -12.04 15.40
N SER A 636 -25.38 -11.72 14.36
CA SER A 636 -26.40 -12.62 13.79
C SER A 636 -25.91 -13.38 12.56
N HIS A 637 -25.37 -12.70 11.57
CA HIS A 637 -24.98 -13.31 10.29
C HIS A 637 -23.82 -12.59 9.61
N TRP A 638 -23.23 -13.21 8.60
CA TRP A 638 -22.25 -12.62 7.74
C TRP A 638 -22.88 -12.05 6.48
N GLN A 639 -22.63 -10.79 6.19
CA GLN A 639 -22.94 -10.17 4.91
C GLN A 639 -21.71 -10.27 3.99
N LEU A 640 -21.81 -11.05 2.92
CA LEU A 640 -20.79 -11.10 1.89
C LEU A 640 -20.82 -9.80 1.08
N LEU A 641 -19.66 -9.16 0.93
CA LEU A 641 -19.51 -7.98 0.11
C LEU A 641 -19.18 -8.35 -1.32
N PRO A 642 -19.67 -7.59 -2.30
CA PRO A 642 -19.26 -7.78 -3.68
C PRO A 642 -17.78 -7.41 -3.87
N ASN A 643 -17.09 -8.17 -4.71
CA ASN A 643 -15.68 -8.00 -5.04
C ASN A 643 -15.41 -6.85 -6.02
N VAL A 644 -16.10 -5.73 -5.88
CA VAL A 644 -15.98 -4.62 -6.81
C VAL A 644 -15.12 -3.53 -6.19
N LEU A 645 -13.93 -3.37 -6.77
CA LEU A 645 -13.17 -2.14 -6.67
C LEU A 645 -13.74 -1.21 -7.73
N ASN A 646 -14.35 -0.12 -7.28
CA ASN A 646 -14.80 0.94 -8.19
C ASN A 646 -13.58 1.70 -8.65
N ASP A 647 -13.09 1.38 -9.83
CA ASP A 647 -11.99 2.07 -10.44
C ASP A 647 -12.39 2.78 -11.73
N PRO A 648 -11.69 3.91 -12.05
CA PRO A 648 -11.80 4.55 -13.35
C PRO A 648 -11.55 3.54 -14.49
N PRO A 649 -11.97 3.81 -15.73
CA PRO A 649 -12.18 2.85 -16.81
C PRO A 649 -10.95 2.06 -17.31
N HIS A 650 -9.86 2.04 -16.59
CA HIS A 650 -8.63 1.32 -16.93
C HIS A 650 -8.38 0.03 -16.12
N TYR A 651 -9.36 -0.42 -15.32
CA TYR A 651 -9.21 -1.61 -14.48
C TYR A 651 -9.94 -2.81 -15.07
N GLU A 652 -9.22 -3.62 -15.78
CA GLU A 652 -9.65 -4.96 -16.14
C GLU A 652 -9.39 -5.90 -14.95
N GLY A 653 -10.44 -6.35 -14.32
CA GLY A 653 -10.42 -7.52 -13.46
C GLY A 653 -11.06 -7.33 -12.08
N ASN A 654 -12.01 -8.19 -11.76
CA ASN A 654 -12.52 -8.48 -10.42
C ASN A 654 -11.41 -9.10 -9.54
N SER A 655 -10.35 -8.36 -9.26
CA SER A 655 -9.31 -8.82 -8.37
C SER A 655 -9.77 -8.65 -6.93
N GLY A 656 -10.02 -9.72 -6.23
CA GLY A 656 -10.33 -9.71 -4.81
C GLY A 656 -9.24 -9.05 -3.96
N PHE A 657 -9.35 -9.19 -2.66
CA PHE A 657 -8.42 -8.63 -1.69
C PHE A 657 -7.42 -9.67 -1.20
N LYS A 658 -6.24 -9.21 -0.79
CA LYS A 658 -5.18 -10.03 -0.17
C LYS A 658 -5.21 -9.95 1.34
N ASN A 659 -5.58 -8.79 1.87
CA ASN A 659 -5.55 -8.46 3.29
C ASN A 659 -6.64 -7.45 3.63
N VAL A 660 -7.13 -7.49 4.86
CA VAL A 660 -8.05 -6.51 5.46
C VAL A 660 -7.58 -6.15 6.86
N SER A 661 -7.71 -4.88 7.22
CA SER A 661 -7.42 -4.39 8.56
C SER A 661 -8.50 -3.41 9.01
N VAL A 662 -8.99 -3.62 10.21
CA VAL A 662 -10.11 -2.87 10.80
C VAL A 662 -9.68 -2.24 12.11
N SER A 663 -9.94 -0.94 12.23
CA SER A 663 -9.73 -0.16 13.45
C SER A 663 -10.83 0.93 13.54
N GLU A 664 -10.49 2.21 13.66
CA GLU A 664 -11.36 3.36 13.42
C GLU A 664 -11.80 3.46 11.96
N HIS A 665 -11.01 2.88 11.06
CA HIS A 665 -11.25 2.78 9.63
C HIS A 665 -11.07 1.35 9.16
N VAL A 666 -11.58 1.04 7.98
CA VAL A 666 -11.35 -0.23 7.30
C VAL A 666 -10.47 0.02 6.10
N PHE A 667 -9.37 -0.69 6.07
CA PHE A 667 -8.46 -0.70 4.94
C PHE A 667 -8.31 -2.12 4.39
N ALA A 668 -8.03 -2.21 3.11
CA ALA A 668 -7.76 -3.48 2.47
C ALA A 668 -6.68 -3.32 1.41
N VAL A 669 -6.02 -4.42 1.08
CA VAL A 669 -5.06 -4.48 -0.04
C VAL A 669 -5.65 -5.36 -1.12
N SER A 670 -5.78 -4.83 -2.33
CA SER A 670 -6.24 -5.58 -3.49
C SER A 670 -5.22 -6.61 -3.95
N GLN A 671 -5.65 -7.59 -4.77
CA GLN A 671 -4.75 -8.56 -5.40
C GLN A 671 -3.69 -7.87 -6.28
N SER A 672 -4.03 -6.74 -6.87
CA SER A 672 -3.13 -5.90 -7.68
C SER A 672 -2.20 -4.99 -6.86
N GLY A 673 -2.31 -4.98 -5.51
CA GLY A 673 -1.42 -4.24 -4.62
C GLY A 673 -1.88 -2.81 -4.29
N TYR A 674 -3.13 -2.43 -4.59
CA TYR A 674 -3.68 -1.16 -4.15
C TYR A 674 -4.06 -1.19 -2.68
N VAL A 675 -3.71 -0.13 -1.96
CA VAL A 675 -4.23 0.16 -0.64
C VAL A 675 -5.56 0.87 -0.80
N CYS A 676 -6.63 0.30 -0.27
CA CYS A 676 -7.99 0.81 -0.38
C CYS A 676 -8.54 1.14 1.00
N LYS A 677 -9.22 2.28 1.14
CA LYS A 677 -9.96 2.66 2.34
C LYS A 677 -11.45 2.48 2.09
N ARG A 678 -12.15 1.83 3.01
CA ARG A 678 -13.62 1.70 2.94
C ARG A 678 -14.29 3.00 3.37
N SER A 679 -15.28 3.45 2.61
CA SER A 679 -16.06 4.66 2.86
C SER A 679 -17.50 4.34 3.25
N GLY A 680 -18.21 5.33 3.83
CA GLY A 680 -19.63 5.22 4.16
C GLY A 680 -19.94 4.22 5.26
N ILE A 681 -18.97 3.90 6.13
CA ILE A 681 -19.19 3.05 7.30
C ILE A 681 -19.90 3.89 8.37
N THR A 682 -21.03 3.37 8.85
CA THR A 682 -21.80 3.94 9.98
C THR A 682 -22.24 2.81 10.89
N PRO A 683 -22.68 3.09 12.12
CA PRO A 683 -23.26 2.06 13.01
C PRO A 683 -24.42 1.30 12.37
N LEU A 684 -25.22 1.95 11.55
CA LEU A 684 -26.33 1.33 10.81
C LEU A 684 -25.87 0.58 9.55
N ASN A 685 -24.75 0.99 8.97
CA ASN A 685 -24.17 0.33 7.81
C ASN A 685 -22.68 0.01 8.03
N PRO A 686 -22.34 -0.98 8.84
CA PRO A 686 -20.96 -1.37 9.09
C PRO A 686 -20.24 -1.92 7.85
N ALA A 687 -20.98 -2.28 6.80
CA ALA A 687 -20.43 -2.69 5.52
C ALA A 687 -19.92 -1.52 4.67
N GLY A 688 -20.32 -0.28 4.97
CA GLY A 688 -20.00 0.90 4.18
C GLY A 688 -20.56 0.86 2.77
N THR A 689 -20.19 1.82 1.95
CA THR A 689 -20.77 2.02 0.62
C THR A 689 -19.79 1.80 -0.53
N GLY A 690 -18.50 2.12 -0.38
CA GLY A 690 -17.53 2.02 -1.47
C GLY A 690 -16.10 1.91 -1.00
N TRP A 691 -15.16 1.82 -1.96
CA TRP A 691 -13.74 1.81 -1.73
C TRP A 691 -13.10 3.05 -2.34
N ILE A 692 -12.28 3.75 -1.57
CA ILE A 692 -11.41 4.81 -2.04
C ILE A 692 -10.06 4.14 -2.32
N LEU A 693 -9.62 4.24 -3.57
CA LEU A 693 -8.32 3.72 -3.98
C LEU A 693 -7.21 4.66 -3.52
N GLY A 694 -6.22 4.08 -2.89
CA GLY A 694 -5.00 4.76 -2.50
C GLY A 694 -3.84 4.46 -3.45
N ILE A 695 -2.64 4.42 -2.91
CA ILE A 695 -1.39 4.19 -3.64
C ILE A 695 -1.38 2.80 -4.27
N GLN A 696 -1.07 2.73 -5.56
CA GLN A 696 -0.63 1.50 -6.18
C GLN A 696 0.88 1.37 -6.03
N VAL A 697 1.31 0.36 -5.30
CA VAL A 697 2.70 -0.08 -5.39
C VAL A 697 2.81 -1.01 -6.60
N ARG A 698 3.08 -0.39 -7.75
CA ARG A 698 3.36 -1.14 -8.98
C ARG A 698 4.78 -1.70 -8.87
N ASN A 699 4.85 -2.97 -8.57
CA ASN A 699 5.81 -3.89 -9.18
C ASN A 699 5.32 -5.31 -8.95
N SER A 700 5.38 -6.13 -9.94
CA SER A 700 4.94 -7.53 -9.97
C SER A 700 5.59 -8.44 -8.91
N SER A 701 6.48 -7.89 -8.08
CA SER A 701 7.21 -8.57 -7.01
C SER A 701 6.82 -8.10 -5.59
N TYR A 702 6.10 -6.98 -5.43
CA TYR A 702 5.81 -6.41 -4.11
C TYR A 702 4.34 -6.65 -3.73
N VAL A 703 4.14 -7.46 -2.71
CA VAL A 703 2.85 -7.67 -2.06
C VAL A 703 2.81 -6.83 -0.80
N LEU A 704 2.03 -5.75 -0.80
CA LEU A 704 1.76 -5.02 0.43
C LEU A 704 0.84 -5.83 1.34
N ARG A 705 1.23 -5.97 2.61
CA ARG A 705 0.35 -6.43 3.68
C ARG A 705 0.13 -5.25 4.60
N LEU A 706 -1.10 -4.83 4.72
CA LEU A 706 -1.51 -3.79 5.64
C LEU A 706 -1.81 -4.38 7.00
N ASN A 707 -1.21 -3.79 8.02
CA ASN A 707 -1.69 -3.90 9.37
C ASN A 707 -1.86 -2.47 9.87
N LEU A 708 -3.09 -2.06 9.96
CA LEU A 708 -3.46 -0.70 10.29
C LEU A 708 -4.07 -0.65 11.67
N PHE A 709 -3.47 0.13 12.54
CA PHE A 709 -4.15 0.69 13.68
C PHE A 709 -3.94 2.20 13.63
N SER A 710 -4.97 2.94 13.46
CA SER A 710 -4.96 4.37 13.67
C SER A 710 -6.22 4.82 14.35
N VAL A 711 -6.07 5.74 15.26
CA VAL A 711 -6.93 6.76 15.83
C VAL A 711 -8.42 6.49 15.81
#